data_5d94203ced0e6c75b1e78f1647f193e7
#
_entry.id   5d94203ced0e6c75b1e78f1647f193e7
#
_cell.length_a   1.000
_cell.length_b   1.000
_cell.length_c   1.000
_cell.angle_alpha   90.00
_cell.angle_beta   90.00
_cell.angle_gamma   90.00
#
_symmetry.space_group_name_H-M   'P 1'
#
loop_
_entity.id
_entity.type
_entity.pdbx_description
1 polymer ?
#
loop_
_entity_poly.entity_id
_entity_poly.type
_entity_poly.pdbx_seq_one_letter_code
_entity_poly.pdbx_strand_id
1 'polypeptide(L)'
;MNPAFDAFLRSWPSNPALIVTLLGSAAVYLRGWVELRRRAPARWTGAHLLAFVSGLAAIFLALGSPIEPFASLLLSLHMVQHLLLLMVAPALIWLGAPFFPLLRGVPATIRTHWIGPVLRARVVRRFFGGLTHPFVALPVFIAAIWIWHAPGPYVWALRSDASHYLEHACFLAAGLLFWYPVVRPYPSRPSWSLWLLMPYLILADVQNTLLSALLTFANRPLYAYYTEVPPLAGVSPLADQAAAGVIMWVPGSVVFLVPLFAIGVRLLFSSPARVVTARTAAAPRTRTPHAQTTFQLPVLQSAPAGGFDLLHVPLIGRFLKWRHARVALQLPLAVLAGAVIVDGLHGRQLAPLNLAGVLPWIHWRGLLILALLVAGNFSCMACPFTLPRRLAGRWLGFGRVWPHWLRTKWLSLVFVALFLWGYETFALWDSPRWTAWIVVSYFVAAFAVDGFFRAGTFCKYVCPIGQFNFVQSLVSPLQVKVRAPDRCASCHTHECIRGSSVVPGCPTRLFQPHKSSNMDCTFCLDCVHSCPHDNVGLIAGLPGAELWRNPFRSGIGRFGTRTDLAALVVVLTFGALTNAAGMVGPVVDELDQLRTWLGDPPAWVTTTLFTLLGLVVLPATTVGLAAALSRRCGQFAGSVVDLATRFAYALVPIGFGVWLSHYSFHFLTSWETALPATQRALQDLGYTFGGEPRYQCACCRPVGDWLVRLELLFADAGFLLSLYAGYRIAQREAARPSRALAGFAPWALLILMLFAAAVWIVFQPMQMRGTLPGGG
;
A
#
# COMPACT_ATOMS: atom_id res chain seq x y z
N MET A 1 34.61 -6.91 -10.08
CA MET A 1 33.93 -5.68 -9.56
C MET A 1 33.96 -4.62 -10.65
N ASN A 2 32.86 -3.91 -10.86
CA ASN A 2 32.81 -2.81 -11.83
C ASN A 2 33.83 -1.73 -11.43
N PRO A 3 34.74 -1.27 -12.32
CA PRO A 3 35.76 -0.28 -12.02
C PRO A 3 35.21 1.03 -11.41
N ALA A 4 34.02 1.43 -11.85
CA ALA A 4 33.36 2.62 -11.31
C ALA A 4 32.95 2.42 -9.83
N PHE A 5 32.55 1.24 -9.43
CA PHE A 5 32.18 0.93 -8.05
C PHE A 5 33.42 0.85 -7.12
N ASP A 6 34.54 0.33 -7.62
CA ASP A 6 35.81 0.33 -6.85
C ASP A 6 36.32 1.77 -6.68
N ALA A 7 36.26 2.61 -7.72
CA ALA A 7 36.58 4.02 -7.65
C ALA A 7 35.66 4.74 -6.63
N PHE A 8 34.37 4.49 -6.65
CA PHE A 8 33.42 5.07 -5.69
C PHE A 8 33.80 4.71 -4.25
N LEU A 9 34.09 3.46 -3.96
CA LEU A 9 34.44 3.03 -2.61
C LEU A 9 35.76 3.62 -2.07
N ARG A 10 36.68 4.03 -2.95
CA ARG A 10 37.98 4.60 -2.58
C ARG A 10 38.02 6.15 -2.55
N SER A 11 37.01 6.80 -3.10
CA SER A 11 36.99 8.26 -3.26
C SER A 11 36.42 8.99 -2.04
N TRP A 12 37.07 8.86 -0.89
CA TRP A 12 36.66 9.56 0.33
C TRP A 12 37.31 10.96 0.36
N PRO A 13 36.54 12.07 0.35
CA PRO A 13 37.09 13.41 0.44
C PRO A 13 37.68 13.66 1.85
N SER A 14 38.90 14.16 1.89
CA SER A 14 39.52 14.60 3.15
C SER A 14 39.14 16.05 3.43
N ASN A 15 38.08 16.28 4.18
CA ASN A 15 37.71 17.61 4.67
C ASN A 15 37.84 17.67 6.20
N PRO A 16 39.02 18.02 6.74
CA PRO A 16 39.25 18.04 8.18
C PRO A 16 38.37 19.05 8.92
N ALA A 17 38.04 20.18 8.28
CA ALA A 17 37.17 21.19 8.88
C ALA A 17 35.74 20.65 9.12
N LEU A 18 35.20 19.93 8.15
CA LEU A 18 33.90 19.24 8.29
C LEU A 18 33.93 18.24 9.43
N ILE A 19 34.94 17.35 9.44
CA ILE A 19 35.06 16.28 10.46
C ILE A 19 35.17 16.90 11.86
N VAL A 20 36.04 17.88 12.05
CA VAL A 20 36.21 18.57 13.34
C VAL A 20 34.92 19.27 13.78
N THR A 21 34.19 19.91 12.87
CA THR A 21 32.91 20.57 13.18
C THR A 21 31.83 19.59 13.59
N LEU A 22 31.70 18.47 12.88
CA LEU A 22 30.71 17.45 13.20
C LEU A 22 31.04 16.73 14.52
N LEU A 23 32.30 16.31 14.71
CA LEU A 23 32.75 15.67 15.96
C LEU A 23 32.67 16.62 17.15
N GLY A 24 33.05 17.90 16.97
CA GLY A 24 32.91 18.93 17.99
C GLY A 24 31.44 19.15 18.39
N SER A 25 30.56 19.24 17.41
CA SER A 25 29.10 19.36 17.65
C SER A 25 28.55 18.14 18.37
N ALA A 26 28.96 16.93 17.98
CA ALA A 26 28.57 15.69 18.63
C ALA A 26 29.08 15.62 20.09
N ALA A 27 30.33 16.00 20.33
CA ALA A 27 30.94 16.01 21.67
C ALA A 27 30.24 17.01 22.61
N VAL A 28 29.97 18.23 22.13
CA VAL A 28 29.25 19.26 22.89
C VAL A 28 27.82 18.78 23.19
N TYR A 29 27.14 18.22 22.21
CA TYR A 29 25.78 17.69 22.41
C TYR A 29 25.79 16.53 23.42
N LEU A 30 26.69 15.55 23.26
CA LEU A 30 26.81 14.38 24.14
C LEU A 30 27.07 14.77 25.59
N ARG A 31 28.01 15.70 25.84
CA ARG A 31 28.30 16.24 27.17
C ARG A 31 27.07 16.80 27.83
N GLY A 32 26.33 17.67 27.12
CA GLY A 32 25.12 18.28 27.67
C GLY A 32 23.96 17.29 27.82
N TRP A 33 23.83 16.35 26.90
CA TRP A 33 22.81 15.29 26.98
C TRP A 33 23.04 14.37 28.18
N VAL A 34 24.28 13.95 28.47
CA VAL A 34 24.63 13.14 29.65
C VAL A 34 24.25 13.91 30.94
N GLU A 35 24.59 15.20 31.05
CA GLU A 35 24.22 16.02 32.20
C GLU A 35 22.71 16.10 32.39
N LEU A 36 21.97 16.36 31.30
CA LEU A 36 20.50 16.48 31.33
C LEU A 36 19.81 15.14 31.62
N ARG A 37 20.34 14.03 31.10
CA ARG A 37 19.80 12.70 31.33
C ARG A 37 19.97 12.25 32.80
N ARG A 38 21.08 12.61 33.44
CA ARG A 38 21.27 12.35 34.88
C ARG A 38 20.23 13.07 35.74
N ARG A 39 19.79 14.28 35.34
CA ARG A 39 18.80 15.07 36.07
C ARG A 39 17.35 14.73 35.74
N ALA A 40 17.04 14.31 34.51
CA ALA A 40 15.69 14.05 34.02
C ALA A 40 15.66 12.90 32.99
N PRO A 41 15.88 11.64 33.42
CA PRO A 41 16.02 10.48 32.53
C PRO A 41 14.75 10.18 31.73
N ALA A 42 13.58 10.49 32.26
CA ALA A 42 12.31 10.29 31.57
C ALA A 42 12.11 11.26 30.39
N ARG A 43 12.77 12.43 30.41
CA ARG A 43 12.66 13.44 29.34
C ARG A 43 13.76 13.29 28.29
N TRP A 44 14.98 13.00 28.68
CA TRP A 44 16.15 12.90 27.81
C TRP A 44 16.46 11.44 27.50
N THR A 45 15.74 10.89 26.53
CA THR A 45 15.86 9.49 26.13
C THR A 45 17.05 9.26 25.18
N GLY A 46 17.46 8.01 25.01
CA GLY A 46 18.47 7.63 24.00
C GLY A 46 18.05 7.96 22.57
N ALA A 47 16.75 8.05 22.31
CA ALA A 47 16.22 8.43 20.99
C ALA A 47 16.63 9.85 20.58
N HIS A 48 16.69 10.82 21.51
CA HIS A 48 17.18 12.16 21.19
C HIS A 48 18.66 12.17 20.79
N LEU A 49 19.49 11.38 21.52
CA LEU A 49 20.90 11.23 21.16
C LEU A 49 21.06 10.58 19.80
N LEU A 50 20.35 9.47 19.57
CA LEU A 50 20.40 8.77 18.30
C LEU A 50 19.96 9.67 17.15
N ALA A 51 18.86 10.39 17.29
CA ALA A 51 18.37 11.30 16.28
C ALA A 51 19.37 12.40 15.92
N PHE A 52 19.99 13.05 16.94
CA PHE A 52 20.97 14.09 16.70
C PHE A 52 22.23 13.57 16.01
N VAL A 53 22.77 12.44 16.48
CA VAL A 53 23.96 11.80 15.88
C VAL A 53 23.65 11.32 14.45
N SER A 54 22.49 10.75 14.21
CA SER A 54 22.05 10.37 12.85
C SER A 54 21.90 11.58 11.93
N GLY A 55 21.45 12.74 12.44
CA GLY A 55 21.42 13.98 11.69
C GLY A 55 22.81 14.47 11.29
N LEU A 56 23.79 14.40 12.19
CA LEU A 56 25.19 14.70 11.88
C LEU A 56 25.79 13.67 10.91
N ALA A 57 25.45 12.40 11.06
CA ALA A 57 25.87 11.34 10.14
C ALA A 57 25.29 11.56 8.72
N ALA A 58 24.05 12.06 8.59
CA ALA A 58 23.48 12.41 7.29
C ALA A 58 24.23 13.57 6.61
N ILE A 59 24.68 14.60 7.38
CA ILE A 59 25.55 15.64 6.86
C ILE A 59 26.90 15.06 6.42
N PHE A 60 27.49 14.17 7.22
CA PHE A 60 28.75 13.50 6.86
C PHE A 60 28.59 12.65 5.60
N LEU A 61 27.50 11.90 5.47
CA LEU A 61 27.22 11.13 4.26
C LEU A 61 27.07 12.02 3.03
N ALA A 62 26.45 13.19 3.18
CA ALA A 62 26.32 14.13 2.08
C ALA A 62 27.64 14.76 1.65
N LEU A 63 28.47 15.21 2.60
CA LEU A 63 29.62 16.10 2.33
C LEU A 63 30.99 15.46 2.57
N GLY A 64 31.05 14.32 3.28
CA GLY A 64 32.30 13.65 3.69
C GLY A 64 32.41 12.22 3.19
N SER A 65 31.49 11.75 2.35
CA SER A 65 31.50 10.43 1.74
C SER A 65 31.80 10.49 0.24
N PRO A 66 31.95 9.35 -0.45
CA PRO A 66 32.08 9.29 -1.89
C PRO A 66 30.94 9.94 -2.70
N ILE A 67 29.80 10.24 -2.08
CA ILE A 67 28.72 11.00 -2.73
C ILE A 67 29.20 12.36 -3.21
N GLU A 68 30.01 13.08 -2.42
CA GLU A 68 30.48 14.42 -2.75
C GLU A 68 31.29 14.50 -4.07
N PRO A 69 32.39 13.75 -4.29
CA PRO A 69 33.10 13.79 -5.55
C PRO A 69 32.30 13.24 -6.74
N PHE A 70 31.40 12.30 -6.51
CA PHE A 70 30.59 11.72 -7.58
C PHE A 70 29.32 12.54 -7.90
N ALA A 71 28.91 13.47 -7.05
CA ALA A 71 27.84 14.42 -7.33
C ALA A 71 28.16 15.35 -8.49
N SER A 72 29.44 15.66 -8.72
CA SER A 72 29.91 16.42 -9.90
C SER A 72 29.85 15.58 -11.19
N LEU A 73 29.77 14.26 -11.12
CA LEU A 73 29.73 13.35 -12.28
C LEU A 73 28.33 12.86 -12.60
N LEU A 74 27.46 12.72 -11.58
CA LEU A 74 26.11 12.20 -11.71
C LEU A 74 25.11 13.11 -10.99
N LEU A 75 24.13 13.60 -11.73
CA LEU A 75 23.04 14.41 -11.21
C LEU A 75 22.20 13.64 -10.15
N SER A 76 22.01 12.35 -10.36
CA SER A 76 21.30 11.49 -9.42
C SER A 76 21.94 11.44 -8.03
N LEU A 77 23.27 11.36 -7.95
CA LEU A 77 23.99 11.43 -6.67
C LEU A 77 23.98 12.84 -6.06
N HIS A 78 24.01 13.89 -6.87
CA HIS A 78 23.84 15.26 -6.39
C HIS A 78 22.44 15.46 -5.76
N MET A 79 21.39 14.88 -6.34
CA MET A 79 20.05 14.94 -5.74
C MET A 79 19.95 14.14 -4.42
N VAL A 80 20.64 13.02 -4.29
CA VAL A 80 20.76 12.31 -2.99
C VAL A 80 21.40 13.24 -1.94
N GLN A 81 22.44 13.96 -2.29
CA GLN A 81 23.11 14.91 -1.42
C GLN A 81 22.17 16.03 -0.95
N HIS A 82 21.43 16.63 -1.87
CA HIS A 82 20.42 17.66 -1.56
C HIS A 82 19.32 17.13 -0.63
N LEU A 83 18.80 15.93 -0.87
CA LEU A 83 17.81 15.30 0.01
C LEU A 83 18.34 15.09 1.43
N LEU A 84 19.58 14.64 1.56
CA LEU A 84 20.22 14.47 2.86
C LEU A 84 20.32 15.80 3.62
N LEU A 85 20.77 16.88 2.96
CA LEU A 85 21.00 18.19 3.58
C LEU A 85 19.71 18.97 3.84
N LEU A 86 18.73 18.89 2.95
CA LEU A 86 17.50 19.68 3.02
C LEU A 86 16.42 19.02 3.84
N MET A 87 16.31 17.69 3.76
CA MET A 87 15.17 16.94 4.31
C MET A 87 15.52 16.05 5.49
N VAL A 88 16.57 15.23 5.38
CA VAL A 88 16.88 14.21 6.36
C VAL A 88 17.62 14.78 7.58
N ALA A 89 18.75 15.43 7.34
CA ALA A 89 19.61 15.94 8.42
C ALA A 89 18.88 16.98 9.30
N PRO A 90 18.18 18.00 8.76
CA PRO A 90 17.48 19.00 9.57
C PRO A 90 16.36 18.39 10.43
N ALA A 91 15.58 17.47 9.88
CA ALA A 91 14.52 16.78 10.62
C ALA A 91 15.07 15.97 11.81
N LEU A 92 16.14 15.20 11.58
CA LEU A 92 16.82 14.41 12.61
C LEU A 92 17.48 15.27 13.68
N ILE A 93 18.14 16.37 13.29
CA ILE A 93 18.72 17.34 14.22
C ILE A 93 17.63 17.88 15.17
N TRP A 94 16.48 18.31 14.63
CA TRP A 94 15.39 18.81 15.45
C TRP A 94 14.72 17.75 16.34
N LEU A 95 14.61 16.52 15.86
CA LEU A 95 14.15 15.38 16.67
C LEU A 95 15.10 15.11 17.85
N GLY A 96 16.36 15.44 17.73
CA GLY A 96 17.34 15.41 18.83
C GLY A 96 17.13 16.47 19.90
N ALA A 97 16.19 17.44 19.74
CA ALA A 97 15.94 18.55 20.66
C ALA A 97 17.25 19.31 21.09
N PRO A 98 18.04 19.82 20.13
CA PRO A 98 19.44 20.18 20.31
C PRO A 98 19.67 21.37 21.25
N PHE A 99 18.69 22.25 21.45
CA PHE A 99 18.87 23.52 22.19
C PHE A 99 19.48 23.35 23.58
N PHE A 100 18.90 22.53 24.43
CA PHE A 100 19.38 22.35 25.79
C PHE A 100 20.67 21.53 25.88
N PRO A 101 20.80 20.40 25.17
CA PRO A 101 22.07 19.66 25.17
C PRO A 101 23.24 20.48 24.69
N LEU A 102 23.12 21.18 23.56
CA LEU A 102 24.21 22.04 23.06
C LEU A 102 24.53 23.17 24.06
N LEU A 103 23.51 23.83 24.63
CA LEU A 103 23.71 24.89 25.61
C LEU A 103 24.41 24.39 26.88
N ARG A 104 24.08 23.20 27.36
CA ARG A 104 24.66 22.60 28.56
C ARG A 104 26.05 21.99 28.29
N GLY A 105 26.31 21.57 27.07
CA GLY A 105 27.61 21.06 26.66
C GLY A 105 28.70 22.12 26.61
N VAL A 106 28.34 23.38 26.35
CA VAL A 106 29.25 24.51 26.34
C VAL A 106 29.66 24.90 27.77
N PRO A 107 30.96 25.28 28.03
CA PRO A 107 31.42 25.76 29.31
C PRO A 107 30.55 26.88 29.90
N ALA A 108 30.40 26.88 31.24
CA ALA A 108 29.49 27.81 31.92
C ALA A 108 29.82 29.28 31.63
N THR A 109 31.09 29.65 31.56
CA THR A 109 31.58 31.00 31.25
C THR A 109 31.10 31.48 29.89
N ILE A 110 31.26 30.69 28.84
CA ILE A 110 30.82 31.04 27.48
C ILE A 110 29.28 31.12 27.44
N ARG A 111 28.61 30.17 28.07
CA ARG A 111 27.15 30.11 28.12
C ARG A 111 26.53 31.32 28.83
N THR A 112 27.10 31.77 29.95
CA THR A 112 26.51 32.84 30.75
C THR A 112 26.86 34.23 30.25
N HIS A 113 28.08 34.45 29.78
CA HIS A 113 28.57 35.77 29.39
C HIS A 113 28.35 36.09 27.88
N TRP A 114 28.35 35.07 27.00
CA TRP A 114 28.27 35.32 25.57
C TRP A 114 26.94 34.84 24.98
N ILE A 115 26.60 33.54 25.14
CA ILE A 115 25.43 32.96 24.49
C ILE A 115 24.13 33.37 25.18
N GLY A 116 24.11 33.42 26.49
CA GLY A 116 22.91 33.72 27.27
C GLY A 116 22.33 35.10 27.00
N PRO A 117 23.12 36.18 27.01
CA PRO A 117 22.63 37.53 26.69
C PRO A 117 22.05 37.61 25.27
N VAL A 118 22.73 37.02 24.27
CA VAL A 118 22.26 36.99 22.88
C VAL A 118 20.93 36.28 22.74
N LEU A 119 20.77 35.11 23.33
CA LEU A 119 19.52 34.35 23.26
C LEU A 119 18.37 34.98 24.05
N ARG A 120 18.69 35.82 25.08
CA ARG A 120 17.68 36.60 25.85
C ARG A 120 17.25 37.88 25.15
N ALA A 121 18.04 38.40 24.20
CA ALA A 121 17.74 39.65 23.49
C ALA A 121 16.39 39.53 22.76
N ARG A 122 15.52 40.51 23.00
CA ARG A 122 14.17 40.55 22.40
C ARG A 122 14.21 40.58 20.87
N VAL A 123 15.20 41.27 20.29
CA VAL A 123 15.40 41.39 18.85
C VAL A 123 15.71 39.99 18.26
N VAL A 124 16.65 39.28 18.85
CA VAL A 124 17.05 37.93 18.40
C VAL A 124 15.88 36.96 18.45
N ARG A 125 15.14 36.96 19.55
CA ARG A 125 13.96 36.10 19.70
C ARG A 125 12.83 36.41 18.73
N ARG A 126 12.58 37.73 18.46
CA ARG A 126 11.58 38.14 17.46
C ARG A 126 12.03 37.77 16.04
N PHE A 127 13.28 37.97 15.73
CA PHE A 127 13.85 37.63 14.43
C PHE A 127 13.77 36.13 14.14
N PHE A 128 14.27 35.29 15.04
CA PHE A 128 14.16 33.83 14.86
C PHE A 128 12.70 33.33 14.95
N GLY A 129 11.87 33.94 15.79
CA GLY A 129 10.44 33.63 15.84
C GLY A 129 9.71 33.98 14.54
N GLY A 130 10.11 35.06 13.86
CA GLY A 130 9.62 35.41 12.53
C GLY A 130 10.08 34.46 11.45
N LEU A 131 11.39 34.16 11.40
CA LEU A 131 11.96 33.22 10.42
C LEU A 131 11.39 31.81 10.52
N THR A 132 11.14 31.34 11.74
CA THR A 132 10.58 30.00 11.97
C THR A 132 9.05 29.95 11.90
N HIS A 133 8.41 31.07 11.55
CA HIS A 133 6.97 31.09 11.34
C HIS A 133 6.62 30.35 10.05
N PRO A 134 5.59 29.48 10.00
CA PRO A 134 5.26 28.68 8.83
C PRO A 134 5.09 29.48 7.54
N PHE A 135 4.50 30.68 7.60
CA PHE A 135 4.32 31.57 6.45
C PHE A 135 5.63 32.22 5.92
N VAL A 136 6.73 32.12 6.66
CA VAL A 136 8.06 32.57 6.22
C VAL A 136 8.92 31.36 5.85
N ALA A 137 8.91 30.32 6.68
CA ALA A 137 9.74 29.14 6.49
C ALA A 137 9.43 28.38 5.20
N LEU A 138 8.13 28.26 4.82
CA LEU A 138 7.71 27.58 3.60
C LEU A 138 8.15 28.33 2.32
N PRO A 139 7.88 29.65 2.15
CA PRO A 139 8.38 30.39 0.99
C PRO A 139 9.91 30.39 0.87
N VAL A 140 10.65 30.49 1.98
CA VAL A 140 12.12 30.42 1.98
C VAL A 140 12.58 29.03 1.51
N PHE A 141 11.93 27.98 1.97
CA PHE A 141 12.22 26.61 1.56
C PHE A 141 11.96 26.39 0.06
N ILE A 142 10.80 26.83 -0.43
CA ILE A 142 10.44 26.75 -1.85
C ILE A 142 11.42 27.56 -2.69
N ALA A 143 11.72 28.81 -2.28
CA ALA A 143 12.65 29.66 -3.00
C ALA A 143 14.05 29.05 -3.07
N ALA A 144 14.55 28.48 -1.98
CA ALA A 144 15.87 27.81 -1.98
C ALA A 144 15.89 26.67 -2.99
N ILE A 145 14.86 25.82 -3.04
CA ILE A 145 14.79 24.72 -3.99
C ILE A 145 14.77 25.26 -5.44
N TRP A 146 13.83 26.13 -5.77
CA TRP A 146 13.65 26.58 -7.16
C TRP A 146 14.79 27.44 -7.68
N ILE A 147 15.37 28.29 -6.84
CA ILE A 147 16.50 29.14 -7.25
C ILE A 147 17.74 28.28 -7.58
N TRP A 148 18.09 27.34 -6.69
CA TRP A 148 19.26 26.50 -6.90
C TRP A 148 19.08 25.43 -7.99
N HIS A 149 17.85 25.00 -8.28
CA HIS A 149 17.57 24.08 -9.39
C HIS A 149 17.34 24.81 -10.74
N ALA A 150 17.33 26.13 -10.78
CA ALA A 150 17.32 26.84 -12.05
C ALA A 150 18.63 26.60 -12.79
N PRO A 151 18.66 26.40 -14.14
CA PRO A 151 19.85 25.99 -14.89
C PRO A 151 21.07 26.86 -14.69
N GLY A 152 20.90 28.18 -14.61
CA GLY A 152 21.99 29.12 -14.40
C GLY A 152 22.68 28.98 -13.03
N PRO A 153 21.98 29.19 -11.91
CA PRO A 153 22.52 28.99 -10.56
C PRO A 153 23.07 27.58 -10.33
N TYR A 154 22.39 26.56 -10.85
CA TYR A 154 22.82 25.18 -10.73
C TYR A 154 24.19 24.93 -11.38
N VAL A 155 24.38 25.34 -12.65
CA VAL A 155 25.66 25.23 -13.36
C VAL A 155 26.73 26.10 -12.70
N TRP A 156 26.37 27.26 -12.17
CA TRP A 156 27.30 28.11 -11.41
C TRP A 156 27.80 27.43 -10.13
N ALA A 157 26.91 26.73 -9.41
CA ALA A 157 27.28 25.94 -8.24
C ALA A 157 28.29 24.83 -8.60
N LEU A 158 28.07 24.10 -9.69
CA LEU A 158 28.95 23.00 -10.12
C LEU A 158 30.34 23.48 -10.65
N ARG A 159 30.46 24.74 -11.10
CA ARG A 159 31.72 25.28 -11.65
C ARG A 159 32.62 25.92 -10.60
N SER A 160 32.17 26.10 -9.36
CA SER A 160 32.94 26.77 -8.31
C SER A 160 32.66 26.15 -6.94
N ASP A 161 33.70 25.69 -6.27
CA ASP A 161 33.60 25.10 -4.93
C ASP A 161 32.92 26.03 -3.92
N ALA A 162 33.22 27.34 -3.99
CA ALA A 162 32.62 28.33 -3.08
C ALA A 162 31.12 28.46 -3.29
N SER A 163 30.60 28.44 -4.54
CA SER A 163 29.17 28.47 -4.84
C SER A 163 28.50 27.17 -4.51
N HIS A 164 29.18 26.03 -4.65
CA HIS A 164 28.69 24.72 -4.27
C HIS A 164 28.50 24.60 -2.73
N TYR A 165 29.49 25.07 -1.96
CA TYR A 165 29.31 25.15 -0.50
C TYR A 165 28.23 26.14 -0.08
N LEU A 166 28.04 27.24 -0.81
CA LEU A 166 26.94 28.17 -0.55
C LEU A 166 25.57 27.53 -0.82
N GLU A 167 25.42 26.77 -1.89
CA GLU A 167 24.23 25.99 -2.20
C GLU A 167 23.87 25.04 -1.06
N HIS A 168 24.83 24.22 -0.63
CA HIS A 168 24.66 23.28 0.47
C HIS A 168 24.30 23.96 1.79
N ALA A 169 24.96 25.09 2.09
CA ALA A 169 24.63 25.88 3.27
C ALA A 169 23.20 26.46 3.22
N CYS A 170 22.77 26.94 2.05
CA CYS A 170 21.41 27.42 1.82
C CYS A 170 20.40 26.30 2.00
N PHE A 171 20.64 25.11 1.46
CA PHE A 171 19.74 23.96 1.63
C PHE A 171 19.64 23.50 3.08
N LEU A 172 20.76 23.37 3.78
CA LEU A 172 20.74 23.00 5.19
C LEU A 172 20.00 24.05 6.04
N ALA A 173 20.25 25.34 5.79
CA ALA A 173 19.59 26.43 6.51
C ALA A 173 18.07 26.48 6.21
N ALA A 174 17.68 26.37 4.95
CA ALA A 174 16.28 26.32 4.54
C ALA A 174 15.57 25.08 5.11
N GLY A 175 16.22 23.93 5.13
CA GLY A 175 15.75 22.71 5.76
C GLY A 175 15.54 22.86 7.27
N LEU A 176 16.52 23.45 7.97
CA LEU A 176 16.37 23.72 9.42
C LEU A 176 15.19 24.68 9.70
N LEU A 177 15.00 25.71 8.89
CA LEU A 177 13.85 26.61 9.05
C LEU A 177 12.53 25.88 8.77
N PHE A 178 12.46 25.10 7.71
CA PHE A 178 11.27 24.36 7.30
C PHE A 178 10.86 23.29 8.32
N TRP A 179 11.79 22.50 8.85
CA TRP A 179 11.48 21.41 9.77
C TRP A 179 11.21 21.86 11.20
N TYR A 180 11.62 23.06 11.59
CA TYR A 180 11.37 23.58 12.93
C TYR A 180 9.88 23.62 13.32
N PRO A 181 8.95 24.21 12.54
CA PRO A 181 7.54 24.22 12.87
C PRO A 181 6.90 22.82 12.85
N VAL A 182 7.42 21.88 12.05
CA VAL A 182 6.89 20.52 11.95
C VAL A 182 7.28 19.68 13.16
N VAL A 183 8.56 19.64 13.50
CA VAL A 183 9.12 18.81 14.60
C VAL A 183 8.82 19.42 15.97
N ARG A 184 8.83 20.75 16.09
CA ARG A 184 8.60 21.49 17.34
C ARG A 184 9.55 21.04 18.46
N PRO A 185 10.86 21.19 18.26
CA PRO A 185 11.83 20.71 19.24
C PRO A 185 11.64 21.38 20.59
N TYR A 186 11.75 20.62 21.68
CA TYR A 186 11.69 21.19 23.03
C TYR A 186 12.82 22.22 23.23
N PRO A 187 12.55 23.44 23.78
CA PRO A 187 11.38 23.89 24.53
C PRO A 187 10.38 24.76 23.72
N SER A 188 10.32 24.62 22.41
CA SER A 188 9.45 25.45 21.60
C SER A 188 7.98 25.37 22.05
N ARG A 189 7.33 26.52 22.14
CA ARG A 189 5.87 26.64 22.36
C ARG A 189 5.25 27.18 21.07
N PRO A 190 4.64 26.32 20.25
CA PRO A 190 4.07 26.75 19.00
C PRO A 190 2.88 27.67 19.22
N SER A 191 2.85 28.78 18.50
CA SER A 191 1.72 29.71 18.46
C SER A 191 0.71 29.38 17.36
N TRP A 192 1.01 28.37 16.52
CA TRP A 192 0.18 27.97 15.37
C TRP A 192 -0.49 26.61 15.57
N SER A 193 -1.63 26.45 14.93
CA SER A 193 -2.42 25.21 14.96
C SER A 193 -1.73 24.09 14.20
N LEU A 194 -1.95 22.83 14.63
CA LEU A 194 -1.57 21.65 13.87
C LEU A 194 -2.27 21.58 12.50
N TRP A 195 -3.48 22.13 12.38
CA TRP A 195 -4.21 22.19 11.12
C TRP A 195 -3.48 23.02 10.05
N LEU A 196 -2.71 24.03 10.44
CA LEU A 196 -1.90 24.82 9.50
C LEU A 196 -0.75 24.02 8.89
N LEU A 197 -0.25 23.01 9.60
CA LEU A 197 0.85 22.17 9.11
C LEU A 197 0.40 21.17 8.04
N MET A 198 -0.89 20.89 7.91
CA MET A 198 -1.40 20.04 6.82
C MET A 198 -1.17 20.71 5.45
N PRO A 199 -1.75 21.89 5.15
CA PRO A 199 -1.47 22.56 3.88
C PRO A 199 0.00 22.96 3.72
N TYR A 200 0.72 23.24 4.80
CA TYR A 200 2.16 23.53 4.79
C TYR A 200 2.97 22.37 4.19
N LEU A 201 2.75 21.13 4.65
CA LEU A 201 3.43 19.94 4.14
C LEU A 201 2.94 19.54 2.74
N ILE A 202 1.64 19.68 2.47
CA ILE A 202 1.08 19.42 1.13
C ILE A 202 1.69 20.35 0.10
N LEU A 203 1.77 21.66 0.38
CA LEU A 203 2.38 22.62 -0.55
C LEU A 203 3.86 22.36 -0.76
N ALA A 204 4.59 21.94 0.28
CA ALA A 204 5.99 21.55 0.16
C ALA A 204 6.16 20.32 -0.74
N ASP A 205 5.28 19.32 -0.60
CA ASP A 205 5.31 18.11 -1.43
C ASP A 205 4.89 18.38 -2.87
N VAL A 206 3.82 19.14 -3.08
CA VAL A 206 3.34 19.50 -4.44
C VAL A 206 4.41 20.23 -5.24
N GLN A 207 5.09 21.23 -4.66
CA GLN A 207 6.17 21.94 -5.36
C GLN A 207 7.38 21.05 -5.64
N ASN A 208 7.72 20.16 -4.70
CA ASN A 208 8.79 19.17 -4.88
C ASN A 208 8.43 18.20 -6.03
N THR A 209 7.21 17.67 -6.02
CA THR A 209 6.68 16.81 -7.10
C THR A 209 6.72 17.53 -8.46
N LEU A 210 6.34 18.80 -8.51
CA LEU A 210 6.35 19.57 -9.75
C LEU A 210 7.78 19.70 -10.33
N LEU A 211 8.76 20.04 -9.50
CA LEU A 211 10.15 20.12 -9.92
C LEU A 211 10.72 18.76 -10.32
N SER A 212 10.42 17.73 -9.53
CA SER A 212 10.83 16.35 -9.83
C SER A 212 10.26 15.84 -11.16
N ALA A 213 8.99 16.16 -11.44
CA ALA A 213 8.36 15.83 -12.71
C ALA A 213 9.01 16.57 -13.90
N LEU A 214 9.39 17.85 -13.73
CA LEU A 214 10.14 18.60 -14.75
C LEU A 214 11.48 17.91 -15.07
N LEU A 215 12.20 17.44 -14.07
CA LEU A 215 13.47 16.72 -14.28
C LEU A 215 13.27 15.36 -14.92
N THR A 216 12.27 14.59 -14.45
CA THR A 216 12.03 13.22 -14.89
C THR A 216 11.54 13.14 -16.33
N PHE A 217 10.65 14.07 -16.73
CA PHE A 217 9.97 14.02 -18.04
C PHE A 217 10.53 15.00 -19.07
N ALA A 218 11.66 15.63 -18.78
CA ALA A 218 12.34 16.49 -19.77
C ALA A 218 12.86 15.65 -20.95
N ASN A 219 12.60 16.13 -22.16
CA ASN A 219 13.07 15.47 -23.39
C ASN A 219 14.54 15.80 -23.75
N ARG A 220 15.21 16.64 -22.94
CA ARG A 220 16.60 17.05 -23.11
C ARG A 220 17.23 17.29 -21.75
N PRO A 221 18.56 17.14 -21.62
CA PRO A 221 19.27 17.52 -20.40
C PRO A 221 19.08 19.03 -20.13
N LEU A 222 18.66 19.35 -18.91
CA LEU A 222 18.40 20.73 -18.46
C LEU A 222 19.71 21.42 -18.02
N TYR A 223 20.69 20.64 -17.56
CA TYR A 223 21.94 21.12 -17.03
C TYR A 223 23.09 20.79 -18.01
N ALA A 224 23.55 21.79 -18.76
CA ALA A 224 24.60 21.63 -19.76
C ALA A 224 25.90 21.05 -19.20
N TYR A 225 26.21 21.30 -17.94
CA TYR A 225 27.38 20.78 -17.26
C TYR A 225 27.53 19.27 -17.38
N TYR A 226 26.46 18.50 -17.14
CA TYR A 226 26.50 17.03 -17.22
C TYR A 226 26.58 16.47 -18.65
N THR A 227 26.41 17.32 -19.67
CA THR A 227 26.67 16.92 -21.07
C THR A 227 28.16 17.12 -21.46
N GLU A 228 28.88 17.93 -20.68
CA GLU A 228 30.32 18.20 -20.87
C GLU A 228 31.20 17.18 -20.12
N VAL A 229 30.63 16.51 -19.09
CA VAL A 229 31.35 15.53 -18.26
C VAL A 229 31.31 14.15 -18.92
N PRO A 230 32.40 13.34 -18.87
CA PRO A 230 32.38 11.97 -19.39
C PRO A 230 31.31 11.09 -18.73
N PRO A 231 30.52 10.33 -19.50
CA PRO A 231 29.49 9.47 -18.96
C PRO A 231 30.07 8.38 -18.06
N LEU A 232 29.62 8.30 -16.84
CA LEU A 232 30.06 7.28 -15.89
C LEU A 232 29.22 5.99 -16.10
N ALA A 233 29.86 4.84 -16.20
CA ALA A 233 29.23 3.53 -16.38
C ALA A 233 28.27 3.43 -17.58
N GLY A 234 28.44 4.26 -18.63
CA GLY A 234 27.59 4.22 -19.82
C GLY A 234 26.19 4.86 -19.66
N VAL A 235 25.92 5.50 -18.52
CA VAL A 235 24.64 6.18 -18.29
C VAL A 235 24.59 7.49 -19.06
N SER A 236 23.55 7.69 -19.88
CA SER A 236 23.40 8.96 -20.61
C SER A 236 22.97 10.10 -19.65
N PRO A 237 23.36 11.36 -19.93
CA PRO A 237 22.97 12.51 -19.11
C PRO A 237 21.45 12.65 -18.94
N LEU A 238 20.66 12.27 -19.94
CA LEU A 238 19.20 12.30 -19.88
C LEU A 238 18.63 11.21 -18.95
N ALA A 239 19.19 10.01 -19.02
CA ALA A 239 18.79 8.91 -18.15
C ALA A 239 19.14 9.19 -16.67
N ASP A 240 20.32 9.76 -16.41
CA ASP A 240 20.73 10.19 -15.07
C ASP A 240 19.85 11.32 -14.54
N GLN A 241 19.49 12.30 -15.40
CA GLN A 241 18.54 13.35 -15.03
C GLN A 241 17.15 12.80 -14.68
N ALA A 242 16.64 11.82 -15.43
CA ALA A 242 15.39 11.17 -15.12
C ALA A 242 15.46 10.42 -13.77
N ALA A 243 16.57 9.70 -13.52
CA ALA A 243 16.81 9.04 -12.24
C ALA A 243 16.91 10.06 -11.08
N ALA A 244 17.58 11.19 -11.29
CA ALA A 244 17.64 12.30 -10.33
C ALA A 244 16.26 12.85 -9.97
N GLY A 245 15.41 13.05 -10.98
CA GLY A 245 14.01 13.45 -10.78
C GLY A 245 13.22 12.42 -9.96
N VAL A 246 13.35 11.14 -10.24
CA VAL A 246 12.70 10.06 -9.47
C VAL A 246 13.19 10.03 -8.02
N ILE A 247 14.49 10.23 -7.78
CA ILE A 247 15.07 10.30 -6.43
C ILE A 247 14.48 11.48 -5.64
N MET A 248 14.34 12.64 -6.26
CA MET A 248 13.69 13.79 -5.61
C MET A 248 12.19 13.53 -5.38
N TRP A 249 11.52 12.87 -6.30
CA TRP A 249 10.08 12.61 -6.22
C TRP A 249 9.77 11.61 -5.11
N VAL A 250 10.21 10.37 -5.24
CA VAL A 250 9.76 9.28 -4.38
C VAL A 250 10.31 9.40 -2.95
N PRO A 251 11.63 9.42 -2.70
CA PRO A 251 12.15 9.65 -1.36
C PRO A 251 11.74 11.01 -0.79
N GLY A 252 11.73 12.07 -1.60
CA GLY A 252 11.33 13.41 -1.17
C GLY A 252 9.88 13.46 -0.69
N SER A 253 8.92 12.92 -1.46
CA SER A 253 7.52 12.85 -1.05
C SER A 253 7.32 12.04 0.22
N VAL A 254 8.00 10.91 0.39
CA VAL A 254 7.92 10.12 1.62
C VAL A 254 8.28 10.95 2.86
N VAL A 255 9.30 11.77 2.77
CA VAL A 255 9.75 12.62 3.90
C VAL A 255 8.67 13.64 4.31
N PHE A 256 7.87 14.17 3.36
CA PHE A 256 6.74 15.06 3.67
C PHE A 256 5.49 14.30 4.10
N LEU A 257 5.18 13.17 3.47
CA LEU A 257 3.96 12.41 3.72
C LEU A 257 3.96 11.72 5.09
N VAL A 258 5.12 11.27 5.59
CA VAL A 258 5.21 10.65 6.92
C VAL A 258 4.75 11.59 8.04
N PRO A 259 5.29 12.83 8.20
CA PRO A 259 4.81 13.77 9.22
C PRO A 259 3.39 14.28 8.91
N LEU A 260 3.02 14.48 7.64
CA LEU A 260 1.66 14.82 7.24
C LEU A 260 0.66 13.79 7.76
N PHE A 261 0.94 12.53 7.52
CA PHE A 261 0.15 11.41 8.01
C PHE A 261 0.10 11.37 9.55
N ALA A 262 1.25 11.50 10.22
CA ALA A 262 1.32 11.50 11.69
C ALA A 262 0.50 12.66 12.31
N ILE A 263 0.57 13.85 11.70
CA ILE A 263 -0.23 15.02 12.11
C ILE A 263 -1.71 14.79 11.83
N GLY A 264 -2.06 14.27 10.65
CA GLY A 264 -3.43 13.95 10.28
C GLY A 264 -4.08 12.95 11.24
N VAL A 265 -3.36 11.86 11.54
CA VAL A 265 -3.78 10.88 12.55
C VAL A 265 -3.97 11.56 13.92
N ARG A 266 -3.03 12.40 14.35
CA ARG A 266 -3.13 13.11 15.62
C ARG A 266 -4.33 14.04 15.66
N LEU A 267 -4.61 14.79 14.60
CA LEU A 267 -5.74 15.73 14.52
C LEU A 267 -7.10 15.01 14.49
N LEU A 268 -7.22 13.97 13.70
CA LEU A 268 -8.46 13.24 13.50
C LEU A 268 -8.85 12.39 14.73
N PHE A 269 -7.87 11.98 15.54
CA PHE A 269 -8.08 11.03 16.63
C PHE A 269 -7.72 11.58 18.01
N SER A 270 -7.34 12.87 18.13
CA SER A 270 -7.26 13.58 19.41
C SER A 270 -8.68 13.94 19.88
N SER A 271 -9.46 12.96 20.31
CA SER A 271 -10.60 13.24 21.16
C SER A 271 -10.06 13.84 22.47
N PRO A 272 -10.58 14.96 22.96
CA PRO A 272 -10.28 15.42 24.31
C PRO A 272 -10.71 14.28 25.25
N ALA A 273 -9.76 13.68 25.94
CA ALA A 273 -10.07 12.77 27.03
C ALA A 273 -10.90 13.56 28.03
N ARG A 274 -12.21 13.36 28.01
CA ARG A 274 -13.05 13.69 29.17
C ARG A 274 -12.48 12.83 30.31
N VAL A 275 -11.73 13.46 31.19
CA VAL A 275 -11.43 12.93 32.50
C VAL A 275 -12.77 12.82 33.23
N VAL A 276 -13.42 11.68 33.06
CA VAL A 276 -14.48 11.28 33.97
C VAL A 276 -13.74 10.86 35.24
N THR A 277 -13.64 11.81 36.17
CA THR A 277 -13.32 11.48 37.55
C THR A 277 -14.41 10.54 38.04
N ALA A 278 -14.13 9.26 37.98
CA ALA A 278 -14.92 8.25 38.65
C ALA A 278 -14.77 8.49 40.16
N ARG A 279 -15.73 9.20 40.72
CA ARG A 279 -16.01 9.15 42.16
C ARG A 279 -16.37 7.69 42.46
N THR A 280 -15.47 6.99 43.08
CA THR A 280 -15.71 5.69 43.71
C THR A 280 -16.75 5.87 44.82
N ALA A 281 -18.01 5.60 44.51
CA ALA A 281 -19.02 5.29 45.49
C ALA A 281 -18.98 3.76 45.73
N ALA A 282 -18.43 3.37 46.87
CA ALA A 282 -18.54 2.01 47.37
C ALA A 282 -20.00 1.71 47.66
N ALA A 283 -20.59 0.73 46.99
CA ALA A 283 -21.87 0.17 47.33
C ALA A 283 -21.71 -1.30 47.79
N PRO A 284 -22.47 -1.77 48.79
CA PRO A 284 -22.17 -3.00 49.48
C PRO A 284 -22.62 -4.24 48.68
N ARG A 285 -21.78 -5.29 48.79
CA ARG A 285 -22.08 -6.62 48.26
C ARG A 285 -23.20 -7.27 49.02
N THR A 286 -24.34 -7.47 48.37
CA THR A 286 -25.32 -8.46 48.80
C THR A 286 -25.25 -9.65 47.86
N ARG A 287 -24.97 -10.81 48.46
CA ARG A 287 -25.09 -12.14 47.81
C ARG A 287 -26.56 -12.50 47.70
N THR A 288 -27.01 -12.87 46.49
CA THR A 288 -28.18 -13.71 46.28
C THR A 288 -27.91 -14.77 45.21
N PRO A 289 -28.58 -15.94 45.29
CA PRO A 289 -28.09 -17.16 44.63
C PRO A 289 -28.77 -17.44 43.29
N HIS A 290 -28.01 -18.18 42.45
CA HIS A 290 -28.46 -18.96 41.29
C HIS A 290 -29.48 -18.32 40.34
N ALA A 291 -28.97 -17.63 39.32
CA ALA A 291 -29.65 -17.48 38.06
C ALA A 291 -28.82 -18.19 36.97
N GLN A 292 -29.50 -19.06 36.24
CA GLN A 292 -28.97 -19.78 35.10
C GLN A 292 -28.38 -18.78 34.12
N THR A 293 -27.05 -18.81 33.89
CA THR A 293 -26.32 -18.00 32.91
C THR A 293 -26.69 -18.49 31.52
N THR A 294 -27.75 -17.94 30.95
CA THR A 294 -27.89 -17.86 29.52
C THR A 294 -26.72 -17.04 28.98
N PHE A 295 -25.86 -17.70 28.25
CA PHE A 295 -24.69 -17.08 27.60
C PHE A 295 -25.22 -16.11 26.52
N GLN A 296 -25.55 -14.89 26.91
CA GLN A 296 -25.78 -13.79 25.97
C GLN A 296 -24.44 -13.40 25.41
N LEU A 297 -24.15 -13.83 24.18
CA LEU A 297 -23.05 -13.29 23.39
C LEU A 297 -23.24 -11.77 23.34
N PRO A 298 -22.20 -11.00 23.73
CA PRO A 298 -22.31 -9.54 23.67
C PRO A 298 -22.61 -9.16 22.23
N VAL A 299 -23.77 -8.55 21.99
CA VAL A 299 -24.10 -7.89 20.73
C VAL A 299 -23.06 -6.78 20.58
N LEU A 300 -22.13 -6.96 19.65
CA LEU A 300 -21.20 -5.90 19.30
C LEU A 300 -22.05 -4.73 18.79
N GLN A 301 -22.17 -3.69 19.59
CA GLN A 301 -22.80 -2.44 19.20
C GLN A 301 -21.95 -1.83 18.07
N SER A 302 -22.24 -2.21 16.83
CA SER A 302 -21.86 -1.40 15.69
C SER A 302 -22.70 -0.12 15.80
N ALA A 303 -22.03 1.03 15.81
CA ALA A 303 -22.71 2.32 15.77
C ALA A 303 -23.81 2.28 14.67
N PRO A 304 -24.96 2.92 14.91
CA PRO A 304 -26.05 2.95 13.93
C PRO A 304 -25.48 3.37 12.59
N ALA A 305 -25.80 2.61 11.55
CA ALA A 305 -25.29 2.86 10.20
C ALA A 305 -26.05 4.05 9.59
N GLY A 306 -25.71 5.25 10.02
CA GLY A 306 -26.13 6.50 9.40
C GLY A 306 -25.35 6.78 8.11
N GLY A 307 -25.18 5.76 7.25
CA GLY A 307 -24.46 5.86 5.98
C GLY A 307 -25.40 5.72 4.79
N PHE A 308 -24.90 6.15 3.61
CA PHE A 308 -25.59 5.99 2.33
C PHE A 308 -25.83 4.49 2.06
N ASP A 309 -27.10 4.12 1.84
CA ASP A 309 -27.51 2.76 1.48
C ASP A 309 -27.90 2.69 0.00
N LEU A 310 -27.10 1.95 -0.78
CA LEU A 310 -27.29 1.82 -2.24
C LEU A 310 -28.65 1.17 -2.59
N LEU A 311 -29.24 0.37 -1.67
CA LEU A 311 -30.55 -0.23 -1.89
C LEU A 311 -31.72 0.78 -1.84
N HIS A 312 -31.45 2.03 -1.42
CA HIS A 312 -32.43 3.10 -1.46
C HIS A 312 -32.35 3.95 -2.74
N VAL A 313 -31.34 3.77 -3.57
CA VAL A 313 -31.26 4.45 -4.88
C VAL A 313 -32.34 3.91 -5.83
N PRO A 314 -33.21 4.75 -6.43
CA PRO A 314 -34.45 4.30 -7.07
C PRO A 314 -34.28 3.21 -8.13
N LEU A 315 -33.37 3.36 -9.08
CA LEU A 315 -33.16 2.38 -10.15
C LEU A 315 -32.33 1.18 -9.68
N ILE A 316 -31.19 1.46 -9.07
CA ILE A 316 -30.23 0.42 -8.62
C ILE A 316 -30.85 -0.41 -7.50
N GLY A 317 -31.47 0.22 -6.53
CA GLY A 317 -32.11 -0.48 -5.41
C GLY A 317 -33.28 -1.34 -5.85
N ARG A 318 -34.13 -0.87 -6.78
CA ARG A 318 -35.21 -1.70 -7.36
C ARG A 318 -34.66 -2.93 -8.09
N PHE A 319 -33.61 -2.74 -8.90
CA PHE A 319 -32.94 -3.85 -9.59
C PHE A 319 -32.34 -4.84 -8.60
N LEU A 320 -31.54 -4.39 -7.63
CA LEU A 320 -30.86 -5.27 -6.65
C LEU A 320 -31.85 -5.97 -5.69
N LYS A 321 -33.00 -5.36 -5.40
CA LYS A 321 -34.10 -5.97 -4.62
C LYS A 321 -34.98 -6.91 -5.47
N TRP A 322 -34.81 -6.94 -6.78
CA TRP A 322 -35.52 -7.91 -7.61
C TRP A 322 -34.96 -9.32 -7.41
N ARG A 323 -35.84 -10.29 -7.10
CA ARG A 323 -35.44 -11.68 -6.77
C ARG A 323 -34.59 -12.38 -7.85
N HIS A 324 -34.68 -11.94 -9.11
CA HIS A 324 -33.93 -12.50 -10.23
C HIS A 324 -32.72 -11.66 -10.63
N ALA A 325 -32.42 -10.54 -9.95
CA ALA A 325 -31.30 -9.65 -10.27
C ALA A 325 -29.96 -10.40 -10.42
N ARG A 326 -29.70 -11.32 -9.50
CA ARG A 326 -28.49 -12.17 -9.55
C ARG A 326 -28.42 -13.01 -10.81
N VAL A 327 -29.51 -13.68 -11.19
CA VAL A 327 -29.54 -14.51 -12.42
C VAL A 327 -29.44 -13.65 -13.67
N ALA A 328 -30.08 -12.48 -13.68
CA ALA A 328 -29.99 -11.53 -14.78
C ALA A 328 -28.56 -11.02 -15.00
N LEU A 329 -27.74 -10.89 -13.95
CA LEU A 329 -26.33 -10.54 -14.06
C LEU A 329 -25.45 -11.75 -14.46
N GLN A 330 -25.79 -12.92 -13.97
CA GLN A 330 -25.00 -14.13 -14.21
C GLN A 330 -25.19 -14.72 -15.61
N LEU A 331 -26.39 -14.59 -16.19
CA LEU A 331 -26.72 -15.21 -17.47
C LEU A 331 -25.89 -14.64 -18.63
N PRO A 332 -25.77 -13.31 -18.83
CA PRO A 332 -24.90 -12.74 -19.87
C PRO A 332 -23.43 -13.17 -19.69
N LEU A 333 -22.93 -13.20 -18.44
CA LEU A 333 -21.57 -13.64 -18.18
C LEU A 333 -21.38 -15.14 -18.39
N ALA A 334 -22.42 -15.97 -18.20
CA ALA A 334 -22.37 -17.38 -18.52
C ALA A 334 -22.34 -17.62 -20.04
N VAL A 335 -23.11 -16.85 -20.82
CA VAL A 335 -23.05 -16.88 -22.28
C VAL A 335 -21.66 -16.46 -22.77
N LEU A 336 -21.12 -15.39 -22.20
CA LEU A 336 -19.78 -14.93 -22.52
C LEU A 336 -18.71 -15.97 -22.16
N ALA A 337 -18.82 -16.63 -20.99
CA ALA A 337 -17.94 -17.72 -20.61
C ALA A 337 -18.06 -18.91 -21.58
N GLY A 338 -19.25 -19.24 -22.05
CA GLY A 338 -19.47 -20.21 -23.11
C GLY A 338 -18.77 -19.86 -24.41
N ALA A 339 -18.89 -18.59 -24.84
CA ALA A 339 -18.18 -18.09 -26.02
C ALA A 339 -16.65 -18.19 -25.86
N VAL A 340 -16.13 -17.82 -24.67
CA VAL A 340 -14.69 -17.97 -24.33
C VAL A 340 -14.24 -19.44 -24.42
N ILE A 341 -15.07 -20.37 -23.91
CA ILE A 341 -14.75 -21.81 -23.99
C ILE A 341 -14.72 -22.28 -25.45
N VAL A 342 -15.76 -21.97 -26.21
CA VAL A 342 -15.88 -22.41 -27.61
C VAL A 342 -14.75 -21.86 -28.46
N ASP A 343 -14.51 -20.55 -28.38
CA ASP A 343 -13.47 -19.89 -29.14
C ASP A 343 -12.05 -20.29 -28.68
N GLY A 344 -11.83 -20.50 -27.39
CA GLY A 344 -10.55 -20.98 -26.87
C GLY A 344 -10.21 -22.41 -27.29
N LEU A 345 -11.22 -23.28 -27.48
CA LEU A 345 -11.00 -24.66 -27.89
C LEU A 345 -10.90 -24.81 -29.41
N HIS A 346 -11.72 -24.08 -30.18
CA HIS A 346 -11.90 -24.28 -31.62
C HIS A 346 -11.38 -23.10 -32.46
N GLY A 347 -11.26 -21.89 -31.89
CA GLY A 347 -10.79 -20.71 -32.60
C GLY A 347 -9.28 -20.69 -32.82
N ARG A 348 -8.80 -19.60 -33.42
CA ARG A 348 -7.36 -19.39 -33.67
C ARG A 348 -6.58 -19.38 -32.37
N GLN A 349 -5.50 -20.17 -32.28
CA GLN A 349 -4.69 -20.35 -31.08
C GLN A 349 -3.63 -19.24 -30.94
N LEU A 350 -4.00 -18.00 -31.20
CA LEU A 350 -3.22 -16.78 -30.98
C LEU A 350 -3.97 -15.90 -30.00
N ALA A 351 -3.39 -15.63 -28.84
CA ALA A 351 -4.05 -14.96 -27.73
C ALA A 351 -4.71 -13.62 -28.11
N PRO A 352 -4.05 -12.70 -28.86
CA PRO A 352 -4.64 -11.41 -29.25
C PRO A 352 -5.86 -11.53 -30.18
N LEU A 353 -5.98 -12.66 -30.88
CA LEU A 353 -7.06 -12.91 -31.82
C LEU A 353 -8.17 -13.79 -31.27
N ASN A 354 -8.09 -14.20 -30.01
CA ASN A 354 -8.96 -15.20 -29.38
C ASN A 354 -9.66 -14.61 -28.17
N LEU A 355 -10.96 -14.83 -28.02
CA LEU A 355 -11.72 -14.38 -26.86
C LEU A 355 -11.16 -14.90 -25.54
N ALA A 356 -10.64 -16.12 -25.51
CA ALA A 356 -10.01 -16.70 -24.33
C ALA A 356 -8.65 -16.06 -23.99
N GLY A 357 -7.93 -15.54 -24.98
CA GLY A 357 -6.70 -14.78 -24.75
C GLY A 357 -6.95 -13.36 -24.26
N VAL A 358 -8.05 -12.72 -24.75
CA VAL A 358 -8.31 -11.29 -24.51
C VAL A 358 -9.22 -11.05 -23.30
N LEU A 359 -10.40 -11.69 -23.25
CA LEU A 359 -11.44 -11.32 -22.25
C LEU A 359 -11.06 -11.65 -20.81
N PRO A 360 -10.54 -12.86 -20.46
CA PRO A 360 -10.20 -13.18 -19.08
C PRO A 360 -8.99 -12.38 -18.56
N TRP A 361 -7.98 -12.20 -19.39
CA TRP A 361 -6.68 -11.70 -18.96
C TRP A 361 -6.56 -10.18 -18.97
N ILE A 362 -7.30 -9.50 -19.83
CA ILE A 362 -7.29 -8.04 -19.97
C ILE A 362 -8.56 -7.45 -19.36
N HIS A 363 -9.73 -7.80 -19.91
CA HIS A 363 -11.00 -7.13 -19.59
C HIS A 363 -11.55 -7.58 -18.24
N TRP A 364 -11.63 -8.91 -17.99
CA TRP A 364 -12.19 -9.41 -16.73
C TRP A 364 -11.36 -8.96 -15.53
N ARG A 365 -10.03 -9.05 -15.58
CA ARG A 365 -9.16 -8.63 -14.49
C ARG A 365 -9.31 -7.13 -14.21
N GLY A 366 -9.26 -6.29 -15.23
CA GLY A 366 -9.40 -4.84 -15.07
C GLY A 366 -10.77 -4.44 -14.52
N LEU A 367 -11.85 -4.98 -15.08
CA LEU A 367 -13.21 -4.72 -14.59
C LEU A 367 -13.43 -5.25 -13.18
N LEU A 368 -12.86 -6.41 -12.84
CA LEU A 368 -12.94 -7.00 -11.50
C LEU A 368 -12.31 -6.08 -10.46
N ILE A 369 -11.09 -5.60 -10.68
CA ILE A 369 -10.38 -4.78 -9.71
C ILE A 369 -11.04 -3.40 -9.54
N LEU A 370 -11.55 -2.81 -10.62
CA LEU A 370 -12.33 -1.58 -10.58
C LEU A 370 -13.68 -1.77 -9.86
N ALA A 371 -14.34 -2.90 -10.07
CA ALA A 371 -15.55 -3.23 -9.32
C ALA A 371 -15.29 -3.39 -7.83
N LEU A 372 -14.17 -4.01 -7.44
CA LEU A 372 -13.75 -4.12 -6.04
C LEU A 372 -13.49 -2.75 -5.41
N LEU A 373 -12.89 -1.83 -6.15
CA LEU A 373 -12.65 -0.46 -5.68
C LEU A 373 -13.94 0.28 -5.31
N VAL A 374 -14.99 0.13 -6.13
CA VAL A 374 -16.23 0.94 -6.01
C VAL A 374 -17.35 0.15 -5.34
N ALA A 375 -17.58 -1.08 -5.78
CA ALA A 375 -18.79 -1.86 -5.50
C ALA A 375 -18.57 -3.12 -4.63
N GLY A 376 -17.38 -3.31 -4.08
CA GLY A 376 -17.07 -4.50 -3.27
C GLY A 376 -17.13 -5.79 -4.07
N ASN A 377 -17.63 -6.85 -3.46
CA ASN A 377 -17.71 -8.19 -4.08
C ASN A 377 -18.83 -8.35 -5.13
N PHE A 378 -19.20 -7.28 -5.82
CA PHE A 378 -20.24 -7.32 -6.85
C PHE A 378 -19.92 -8.33 -7.96
N SER A 379 -18.67 -8.49 -8.32
CA SER A 379 -18.21 -9.52 -9.26
C SER A 379 -18.54 -10.95 -8.81
N CYS A 380 -18.52 -11.24 -7.50
CA CYS A 380 -18.96 -12.53 -6.95
C CYS A 380 -20.49 -12.71 -7.06
N MET A 381 -21.28 -11.63 -6.96
CA MET A 381 -22.71 -11.68 -7.21
C MET A 381 -23.01 -12.07 -8.67
N ALA A 382 -22.29 -11.49 -9.61
CA ALA A 382 -22.45 -11.72 -11.04
C ALA A 382 -21.72 -12.98 -11.54
N CYS A 383 -20.97 -13.70 -10.70
CA CYS A 383 -20.13 -14.84 -11.07
C CYS A 383 -20.94 -15.98 -11.71
N PRO A 384 -20.66 -16.34 -12.99
CA PRO A 384 -21.41 -17.37 -13.71
C PRO A 384 -21.15 -18.79 -13.16
N PHE A 385 -19.99 -19.05 -12.56
CA PHE A 385 -19.62 -20.38 -12.03
C PHE A 385 -20.54 -20.83 -10.88
N THR A 386 -21.32 -19.93 -10.29
CA THR A 386 -22.29 -20.29 -9.24
C THR A 386 -23.69 -20.61 -9.76
N LEU A 387 -23.97 -20.44 -11.07
CA LEU A 387 -25.25 -20.84 -11.69
C LEU A 387 -25.54 -22.33 -11.56
N PRO A 388 -24.58 -23.26 -11.83
CA PRO A 388 -24.83 -24.69 -11.70
C PRO A 388 -25.12 -25.17 -10.26
N ARG A 389 -24.87 -24.36 -9.24
CA ARG A 389 -25.11 -24.70 -7.83
C ARG A 389 -26.54 -25.18 -7.53
N ARG A 390 -27.54 -24.55 -8.13
CA ARG A 390 -28.93 -24.92 -7.94
C ARG A 390 -29.25 -26.30 -8.56
N LEU A 391 -28.68 -26.57 -9.72
CA LEU A 391 -28.75 -27.86 -10.42
C LEU A 391 -27.99 -28.93 -9.61
N ALA A 392 -26.77 -28.63 -9.19
CA ALA A 392 -25.97 -29.51 -8.37
C ALA A 392 -26.68 -29.93 -7.08
N GLY A 393 -27.33 -28.99 -6.38
CA GLY A 393 -28.09 -29.23 -5.19
C GLY A 393 -29.33 -30.11 -5.43
N ARG A 394 -29.95 -30.07 -6.63
CA ARG A 394 -31.06 -30.93 -7.02
C ARG A 394 -30.65 -32.35 -7.43
N TRP A 395 -29.52 -32.47 -8.15
CA TRP A 395 -29.09 -33.73 -8.74
C TRP A 395 -28.16 -34.54 -7.82
N LEU A 396 -27.24 -33.89 -7.12
CA LEU A 396 -26.29 -34.54 -6.24
C LEU A 396 -26.69 -34.47 -4.76
N GLY A 397 -27.32 -33.38 -4.32
CA GLY A 397 -28.07 -33.17 -3.08
C GLY A 397 -27.55 -33.72 -1.75
N PHE A 398 -26.27 -34.14 -1.69
CA PHE A 398 -25.74 -34.88 -0.52
C PHE A 398 -25.67 -34.00 0.74
N GLY A 399 -25.65 -32.67 0.64
CA GLY A 399 -25.70 -31.73 1.77
C GLY A 399 -24.65 -31.98 2.86
N ARG A 400 -23.56 -32.68 2.53
CA ARG A 400 -22.49 -32.99 3.46
C ARG A 400 -21.83 -31.73 4.01
N VAL A 401 -21.42 -31.81 5.25
CA VAL A 401 -20.66 -30.70 5.87
C VAL A 401 -19.20 -30.81 5.46
N TRP A 402 -18.63 -29.68 5.02
CA TRP A 402 -17.20 -29.61 4.69
C TRP A 402 -16.35 -30.10 5.86
N PRO A 403 -15.34 -30.95 5.66
CA PRO A 403 -14.50 -31.51 6.72
C PRO A 403 -13.94 -30.43 7.65
N HIS A 404 -13.96 -30.67 8.93
CA HIS A 404 -13.57 -29.67 9.94
C HIS A 404 -12.13 -29.18 9.74
N TRP A 405 -11.19 -30.08 9.43
CA TRP A 405 -9.78 -29.77 9.23
C TRP A 405 -9.52 -28.94 7.94
N LEU A 406 -10.43 -28.95 6.96
CA LEU A 406 -10.39 -28.14 5.74
C LEU A 406 -11.13 -26.79 5.88
N ARG A 407 -11.73 -26.48 7.06
CA ARG A 407 -12.39 -25.19 7.29
C ARG A 407 -11.40 -24.06 7.56
N THR A 408 -10.26 -24.12 6.90
CA THR A 408 -9.19 -23.12 6.91
C THR A 408 -8.98 -22.56 5.51
N LYS A 409 -8.15 -21.53 5.39
CA LYS A 409 -7.80 -20.94 4.09
C LYS A 409 -6.53 -21.55 3.47
N TRP A 410 -5.88 -22.51 4.14
CA TRP A 410 -4.65 -23.11 3.63
C TRP A 410 -4.82 -23.74 2.26
N LEU A 411 -5.92 -24.47 2.02
CA LEU A 411 -6.22 -25.05 0.72
C LEU A 411 -6.34 -23.98 -0.38
N SER A 412 -7.08 -22.90 -0.08
CA SER A 412 -7.23 -21.78 -1.00
C SER A 412 -5.92 -21.06 -1.26
N LEU A 413 -5.06 -20.90 -0.24
CA LEU A 413 -3.74 -20.30 -0.36
C LEU A 413 -2.85 -21.12 -1.32
N VAL A 414 -2.85 -22.44 -1.17
CA VAL A 414 -2.13 -23.33 -2.10
C VAL A 414 -2.63 -23.14 -3.53
N PHE A 415 -3.94 -23.08 -3.74
CA PHE A 415 -4.50 -22.86 -5.08
C PHE A 415 -4.17 -21.47 -5.63
N VAL A 416 -4.12 -20.42 -4.80
CA VAL A 416 -3.67 -19.08 -5.22
C VAL A 416 -2.20 -19.11 -5.63
N ALA A 417 -1.35 -19.72 -4.82
CA ALA A 417 0.08 -19.82 -5.11
C ALA A 417 0.35 -20.65 -6.38
N LEU A 418 -0.32 -21.79 -6.53
CA LEU A 418 -0.24 -22.62 -7.72
C LEU A 418 -0.78 -21.92 -8.97
N PHE A 419 -1.82 -21.10 -8.82
CA PHE A 419 -2.36 -20.32 -9.93
C PHE A 419 -1.36 -19.24 -10.38
N LEU A 420 -0.74 -18.51 -9.46
CA LEU A 420 0.28 -17.49 -9.78
C LEU A 420 1.52 -18.14 -10.40
N TRP A 421 1.99 -19.26 -9.86
CA TRP A 421 3.10 -20.02 -10.43
C TRP A 421 2.77 -20.56 -11.83
N GLY A 422 1.63 -21.22 -11.99
CA GLY A 422 1.24 -21.81 -13.28
C GLY A 422 0.94 -20.75 -14.33
N TYR A 423 0.44 -19.59 -13.93
CA TYR A 423 0.20 -18.46 -14.82
C TYR A 423 1.50 -18.04 -15.55
N GLU A 424 2.60 -17.92 -14.82
CA GLU A 424 3.91 -17.57 -15.38
C GLU A 424 4.54 -18.76 -16.09
N THR A 425 4.56 -19.93 -15.46
CA THR A 425 5.27 -21.13 -15.94
C THR A 425 4.73 -21.65 -17.27
N PHE A 426 3.41 -21.60 -17.45
CA PHE A 426 2.74 -22.13 -18.66
C PHE A 426 2.28 -21.03 -19.61
N ALA A 427 2.70 -19.78 -19.38
CA ALA A 427 2.27 -18.60 -20.15
C ALA A 427 0.75 -18.63 -20.46
N LEU A 428 -0.07 -18.79 -19.41
CA LEU A 428 -1.51 -19.05 -19.59
C LEU A 428 -2.22 -17.93 -20.35
N TRP A 429 -1.68 -16.71 -20.31
CA TRP A 429 -2.20 -15.57 -21.09
C TRP A 429 -2.02 -15.74 -22.60
N ASP A 430 -1.03 -16.53 -23.03
CA ASP A 430 -0.73 -16.77 -24.45
C ASP A 430 -1.35 -18.06 -24.99
N SER A 431 -2.05 -18.83 -24.13
CA SER A 431 -2.68 -20.09 -24.52
C SER A 431 -4.20 -20.03 -24.39
N PRO A 432 -4.95 -19.73 -25.48
CA PRO A 432 -6.41 -19.76 -25.49
C PRO A 432 -6.99 -21.11 -25.04
N ARG A 433 -6.40 -22.21 -25.48
CA ARG A 433 -6.85 -23.57 -25.13
C ARG A 433 -6.74 -23.86 -23.64
N TRP A 434 -5.62 -23.54 -22.99
CA TRP A 434 -5.48 -23.70 -21.55
C TRP A 434 -6.44 -22.81 -20.78
N THR A 435 -6.64 -21.58 -21.23
CA THR A 435 -7.63 -20.66 -20.64
C THR A 435 -9.04 -21.22 -20.70
N ALA A 436 -9.45 -21.78 -21.86
CA ALA A 436 -10.75 -22.44 -21.99
C ALA A 436 -10.91 -23.60 -21.00
N TRP A 437 -9.90 -24.47 -20.86
CA TRP A 437 -9.92 -25.57 -19.89
C TRP A 437 -9.95 -25.08 -18.45
N ILE A 438 -9.30 -23.97 -18.11
CA ILE A 438 -9.41 -23.35 -16.79
C ILE A 438 -10.86 -22.91 -16.53
N VAL A 439 -11.52 -22.23 -17.48
CA VAL A 439 -12.92 -21.83 -17.34
C VAL A 439 -13.83 -23.03 -17.15
N VAL A 440 -13.65 -24.10 -17.95
CA VAL A 440 -14.39 -25.37 -17.78
C VAL A 440 -14.15 -25.96 -16.39
N SER A 441 -12.88 -26.01 -15.94
CA SER A 441 -12.54 -26.57 -14.63
C SER A 441 -13.20 -25.84 -13.47
N TYR A 442 -13.38 -24.50 -13.58
CA TYR A 442 -14.13 -23.72 -12.58
C TYR A 442 -15.60 -24.09 -12.54
N PHE A 443 -16.28 -24.32 -13.67
CA PHE A 443 -17.66 -24.78 -13.72
C PHE A 443 -17.79 -26.18 -13.10
N VAL A 444 -16.90 -27.10 -13.47
CA VAL A 444 -16.90 -28.47 -12.95
C VAL A 444 -16.62 -28.48 -11.44
N ALA A 445 -15.61 -27.76 -10.99
CA ALA A 445 -15.26 -27.70 -9.57
C ALA A 445 -16.39 -27.06 -8.72
N ALA A 446 -17.00 -25.98 -9.22
CA ALA A 446 -18.13 -25.35 -8.53
C ALA A 446 -19.34 -26.28 -8.45
N PHE A 447 -19.65 -26.99 -9.56
CA PHE A 447 -20.74 -27.98 -9.59
C PHE A 447 -20.46 -29.16 -8.64
N ALA A 448 -19.28 -29.75 -8.69
CA ALA A 448 -18.92 -30.90 -7.87
C ALA A 448 -18.88 -30.52 -6.37
N VAL A 449 -18.12 -29.47 -5.99
CA VAL A 449 -17.95 -29.12 -4.59
C VAL A 449 -19.26 -28.69 -3.94
N ASP A 450 -20.04 -27.82 -4.59
CA ASP A 450 -21.32 -27.35 -4.04
C ASP A 450 -22.46 -28.39 -4.21
N GLY A 451 -22.27 -29.44 -5.03
CA GLY A 451 -23.17 -30.58 -5.14
C GLY A 451 -22.96 -31.60 -4.02
N PHE A 452 -21.73 -31.92 -3.68
CA PHE A 452 -21.41 -32.84 -2.59
C PHE A 452 -21.54 -32.19 -1.21
N PHE A 453 -21.11 -30.93 -1.09
CA PHE A 453 -21.09 -30.18 0.16
C PHE A 453 -22.16 -29.10 0.16
N ARG A 454 -22.41 -28.53 1.34
CA ARG A 454 -23.39 -27.44 1.48
C ARG A 454 -23.01 -26.26 0.57
N ALA A 455 -24.02 -25.63 -0.02
CA ALA A 455 -23.83 -24.51 -0.95
C ALA A 455 -22.92 -23.41 -0.36
N GLY A 456 -22.05 -22.86 -1.23
CA GLY A 456 -21.08 -21.84 -0.87
C GLY A 456 -19.73 -22.35 -0.38
N THR A 457 -19.54 -23.64 -0.27
CA THR A 457 -18.28 -24.27 0.13
C THR A 457 -17.18 -23.98 -0.90
N PHE A 458 -17.49 -24.10 -2.21
CA PHE A 458 -16.55 -23.77 -3.28
C PHE A 458 -16.03 -22.33 -3.15
N CYS A 459 -16.93 -21.35 -3.06
CA CYS A 459 -16.52 -19.95 -2.93
C CYS A 459 -15.70 -19.68 -1.66
N LYS A 460 -16.10 -20.33 -0.54
CA LYS A 460 -15.51 -20.03 0.77
C LYS A 460 -14.14 -20.65 1.00
N TYR A 461 -13.88 -21.86 0.45
CA TYR A 461 -12.68 -22.64 0.81
C TYR A 461 -11.85 -23.12 -0.36
N VAL A 462 -12.34 -23.02 -1.61
CA VAL A 462 -11.68 -23.60 -2.77
C VAL A 462 -11.29 -22.54 -3.81
N CYS A 463 -12.21 -21.65 -4.19
CA CYS A 463 -12.07 -20.74 -5.31
C CYS A 463 -10.95 -19.67 -5.10
N PRO A 464 -9.83 -19.69 -5.88
CA PRO A 464 -8.76 -18.68 -5.77
C PRO A 464 -9.25 -17.26 -6.02
N ILE A 465 -10.06 -17.06 -7.07
CA ILE A 465 -10.65 -15.75 -7.42
C ILE A 465 -11.53 -15.24 -6.28
N GLY A 466 -12.32 -16.15 -5.65
CA GLY A 466 -13.13 -15.81 -4.49
C GLY A 466 -12.28 -15.32 -3.31
N GLN A 467 -11.13 -15.92 -3.06
CA GLN A 467 -10.23 -15.49 -1.98
C GLN A 467 -9.59 -14.13 -2.27
N PHE A 468 -9.16 -13.91 -3.52
CA PHE A 468 -8.70 -12.62 -3.98
C PHE A 468 -9.76 -11.53 -3.72
N ASN A 469 -10.99 -11.77 -4.18
CA ASN A 469 -12.09 -10.82 -4.01
C ASN A 469 -12.41 -10.56 -2.54
N PHE A 470 -12.41 -11.59 -1.68
CA PHE A 470 -12.71 -11.46 -0.26
C PHE A 470 -11.69 -10.61 0.47
N VAL A 471 -10.41 -10.77 0.17
CA VAL A 471 -9.34 -9.98 0.78
C VAL A 471 -9.36 -8.54 0.26
N GLN A 472 -9.41 -8.37 -1.05
CA GLN A 472 -9.36 -7.03 -1.65
C GLN A 472 -10.61 -6.19 -1.34
N SER A 473 -11.78 -6.82 -1.18
CA SER A 473 -13.01 -6.11 -0.79
C SER A 473 -13.00 -5.55 0.63
N LEU A 474 -11.99 -5.86 1.45
CA LEU A 474 -11.82 -5.23 2.77
C LEU A 474 -11.55 -3.73 2.67
N VAL A 475 -10.99 -3.26 1.55
CA VAL A 475 -10.77 -1.83 1.28
C VAL A 475 -11.91 -1.17 0.48
N SER A 476 -12.95 -1.93 0.12
CA SER A 476 -14.11 -1.37 -0.59
C SER A 476 -14.98 -0.49 0.31
N PRO A 477 -15.58 0.59 -0.23
CA PRO A 477 -16.52 1.41 0.50
C PRO A 477 -17.86 0.72 0.76
N LEU A 478 -18.32 -0.20 -0.09
CA LEU A 478 -19.62 -0.85 0.05
C LEU A 478 -19.54 -2.14 0.85
N GLN A 479 -20.49 -2.31 1.77
CA GLN A 479 -20.59 -3.48 2.65
C GLN A 479 -22.03 -3.90 2.85
N VAL A 480 -22.28 -5.22 2.83
CA VAL A 480 -23.58 -5.77 3.27
C VAL A 480 -23.59 -5.78 4.79
N LYS A 481 -24.42 -4.95 5.40
CA LYS A 481 -24.53 -4.78 6.86
C LYS A 481 -25.96 -4.64 7.34
N VAL A 482 -26.16 -4.85 8.64
CA VAL A 482 -27.44 -4.54 9.30
C VAL A 482 -27.60 -3.02 9.49
N ARG A 483 -28.81 -2.51 9.27
CA ARG A 483 -29.16 -1.09 9.44
C ARG A 483 -29.28 -0.72 10.91
N ALA A 484 -30.02 -1.53 11.67
CA ALA A 484 -30.29 -1.33 13.09
C ALA A 484 -29.98 -2.61 13.87
N PRO A 485 -28.89 -2.66 14.67
CA PRO A 485 -28.52 -3.84 15.46
C PRO A 485 -29.59 -4.28 16.44
N ASP A 486 -30.34 -3.34 17.02
CA ASP A 486 -31.37 -3.60 18.03
C ASP A 486 -32.52 -4.47 17.46
N ARG A 487 -32.90 -4.27 16.19
CA ARG A 487 -33.85 -5.11 15.49
C ARG A 487 -33.37 -6.55 15.34
N CYS A 488 -32.06 -6.75 15.20
CA CYS A 488 -31.51 -8.11 15.15
C CYS A 488 -31.43 -8.77 16.51
N ALA A 489 -31.27 -7.99 17.59
CA ALA A 489 -31.25 -8.52 18.96
C ALA A 489 -32.61 -9.11 19.37
N SER A 490 -33.72 -8.57 18.86
CA SER A 490 -35.08 -9.06 19.08
C SER A 490 -35.56 -10.08 18.02
N CYS A 491 -34.77 -10.39 17.01
CA CYS A 491 -35.11 -11.32 15.94
C CYS A 491 -34.96 -12.79 16.39
N HIS A 492 -36.02 -13.58 16.33
CA HIS A 492 -36.02 -14.99 16.70
C HIS A 492 -35.89 -15.93 15.49
N THR A 493 -36.28 -15.48 14.29
CA THR A 493 -36.32 -16.33 13.09
C THR A 493 -34.92 -16.55 12.47
N HIS A 494 -34.05 -15.57 12.54
CA HIS A 494 -32.71 -15.57 11.95
C HIS A 494 -32.67 -15.99 10.47
N GLU A 495 -33.69 -15.60 9.68
CA GLU A 495 -33.82 -16.02 8.27
C GLU A 495 -32.67 -15.55 7.39
N CYS A 496 -31.95 -14.48 7.77
CA CYS A 496 -30.72 -14.02 7.05
C CYS A 496 -29.64 -15.13 6.94
N ILE A 497 -29.63 -16.11 7.85
CA ILE A 497 -28.69 -17.25 7.82
C ILE A 497 -29.40 -18.58 7.56
N ARG A 498 -30.63 -18.76 8.10
CA ARG A 498 -31.40 -20.01 7.95
C ARG A 498 -32.15 -20.10 6.62
N GLY A 499 -32.53 -18.98 6.06
CA GLY A 499 -33.42 -18.84 4.91
C GLY A 499 -34.88 -18.79 5.32
N SER A 500 -35.71 -18.36 4.38
CA SER A 500 -37.16 -18.40 4.44
C SER A 500 -37.69 -19.53 3.57
N SER A 501 -39.03 -19.71 3.53
CA SER A 501 -39.69 -20.66 2.62
C SER A 501 -39.45 -20.35 1.13
N VAL A 502 -39.07 -19.09 0.80
CA VAL A 502 -38.95 -18.59 -0.58
C VAL A 502 -37.50 -18.41 -0.98
N VAL A 503 -36.61 -17.97 -0.06
CA VAL A 503 -35.22 -17.59 -0.36
C VAL A 503 -34.28 -18.34 0.58
N PRO A 504 -33.24 -18.99 0.06
CA PRO A 504 -32.21 -19.58 0.91
C PRO A 504 -31.50 -18.47 1.70
N GLY A 505 -31.10 -18.76 2.93
CA GLY A 505 -30.27 -17.86 3.73
C GLY A 505 -28.85 -17.74 3.17
N CYS A 506 -27.98 -17.04 3.89
CA CYS A 506 -26.61 -16.80 3.45
C CYS A 506 -25.87 -18.10 3.09
N PRO A 507 -25.45 -18.30 1.83
CA PRO A 507 -24.80 -19.52 1.38
C PRO A 507 -23.43 -19.75 2.03
N THR A 508 -22.70 -18.68 2.36
CA THR A 508 -21.42 -18.76 3.07
C THR A 508 -21.55 -18.77 4.59
N ARG A 509 -22.81 -18.80 5.09
CA ARG A 509 -23.17 -18.88 6.52
C ARG A 509 -22.59 -17.75 7.36
N LEU A 510 -22.72 -16.52 6.88
CA LEU A 510 -22.39 -15.31 7.62
C LEU A 510 -23.66 -14.83 8.35
N PHE A 511 -23.61 -14.83 9.67
CA PHE A 511 -24.68 -14.26 10.49
C PHE A 511 -24.54 -12.73 10.51
N GLN A 512 -25.47 -12.03 9.87
CA GLN A 512 -25.36 -10.60 9.59
C GLN A 512 -25.10 -9.72 10.82
N PRO A 513 -25.75 -9.93 11.99
CA PRO A 513 -25.45 -9.15 13.20
C PRO A 513 -24.04 -9.30 13.74
N HIS A 514 -23.35 -10.41 13.42
CA HIS A 514 -21.97 -10.66 13.85
C HIS A 514 -20.94 -10.44 12.73
N LYS A 515 -21.40 -10.15 11.53
CA LYS A 515 -20.54 -9.89 10.38
C LYS A 515 -19.89 -8.53 10.53
N SER A 516 -18.56 -8.50 10.52
CA SER A 516 -17.77 -7.29 10.72
C SER A 516 -17.11 -6.78 9.43
N SER A 517 -17.05 -7.59 8.36
CA SER A 517 -16.33 -7.24 7.13
C SER A 517 -16.93 -7.91 5.89
N ASN A 518 -16.38 -7.58 4.71
CA ASN A 518 -16.74 -8.24 3.46
C ASN A 518 -16.08 -9.62 3.28
N MET A 519 -15.22 -10.04 4.20
CA MET A 519 -14.59 -11.37 4.16
C MET A 519 -15.64 -12.47 4.06
N ASP A 520 -15.47 -13.37 3.09
CA ASP A 520 -16.39 -14.48 2.76
C ASP A 520 -17.81 -14.05 2.31
N CYS A 521 -18.06 -12.76 2.09
CA CYS A 521 -19.34 -12.27 1.60
C CYS A 521 -19.34 -12.20 0.07
N THR A 522 -20.17 -13.01 -0.58
CA THR A 522 -20.31 -13.05 -2.04
C THR A 522 -21.26 -11.98 -2.60
N PHE A 523 -21.75 -11.07 -1.78
CA PHE A 523 -22.72 -10.03 -2.17
C PHE A 523 -23.99 -10.59 -2.87
N CYS A 524 -24.33 -11.84 -2.62
CA CYS A 524 -25.49 -12.50 -3.25
C CYS A 524 -26.83 -11.88 -2.89
N LEU A 525 -26.89 -11.05 -1.85
CA LEU A 525 -28.06 -10.39 -1.27
C LEU A 525 -29.18 -11.34 -0.77
N ASP A 526 -28.94 -12.65 -0.70
CA ASP A 526 -29.92 -13.60 -0.18
C ASP A 526 -30.35 -13.24 1.26
N CYS A 527 -29.45 -12.68 2.08
CA CYS A 527 -29.76 -12.18 3.42
C CYS A 527 -30.63 -10.90 3.42
N VAL A 528 -30.59 -10.09 2.36
CA VAL A 528 -31.47 -8.92 2.16
C VAL A 528 -32.88 -9.42 1.86
N HIS A 529 -32.97 -10.36 0.91
CA HIS A 529 -34.26 -10.92 0.47
C HIS A 529 -34.95 -11.78 1.51
N SER A 530 -34.19 -12.43 2.40
CA SER A 530 -34.74 -13.29 3.44
C SER A 530 -35.02 -12.58 4.77
N CYS A 531 -34.58 -11.32 4.95
CA CYS A 531 -34.79 -10.62 6.22
C CYS A 531 -36.23 -10.13 6.38
N PRO A 532 -37.00 -10.66 7.36
CA PRO A 532 -38.41 -10.26 7.52
C PRO A 532 -38.60 -8.82 8.02
N HIS A 533 -37.50 -8.20 8.53
CA HIS A 533 -37.52 -6.85 9.09
C HIS A 533 -36.92 -5.80 8.13
N ASP A 534 -36.62 -6.15 6.89
CA ASP A 534 -35.86 -5.31 5.92
C ASP A 534 -34.66 -4.58 6.59
N ASN A 535 -33.94 -5.31 7.46
CA ASN A 535 -32.88 -4.73 8.29
C ASN A 535 -31.47 -4.97 7.78
N VAL A 536 -31.31 -5.46 6.55
CA VAL A 536 -30.01 -5.67 5.89
C VAL A 536 -29.94 -4.75 4.68
N GLY A 537 -28.83 -3.97 4.58
CA GLY A 537 -28.60 -3.01 3.54
C GLY A 537 -27.24 -3.21 2.85
N LEU A 538 -27.04 -2.51 1.74
CA LEU A 538 -25.75 -2.35 1.08
C LEU A 538 -25.23 -0.94 1.39
N ILE A 539 -24.48 -0.85 2.49
CA ILE A 539 -24.19 0.40 3.18
C ILE A 539 -22.77 0.86 2.83
N ALA A 540 -22.64 2.13 2.46
CA ALA A 540 -21.35 2.77 2.27
C ALA A 540 -20.68 3.06 3.63
N GLY A 541 -19.39 2.78 3.73
CA GLY A 541 -18.57 3.00 4.90
C GLY A 541 -17.18 3.47 4.54
N LEU A 542 -16.39 3.80 5.56
CA LEU A 542 -15.00 4.18 5.35
C LEU A 542 -14.21 2.98 4.80
N PRO A 543 -13.54 3.08 3.65
CA PRO A 543 -12.72 2.02 3.07
C PRO A 543 -11.69 1.51 4.06
N GLY A 544 -11.53 0.20 4.15
CA GLY A 544 -10.56 -0.43 5.06
C GLY A 544 -10.86 -0.31 6.54
N ALA A 545 -11.98 0.30 6.96
CA ALA A 545 -12.29 0.54 8.37
C ALA A 545 -12.24 -0.73 9.24
N GLU A 546 -12.59 -1.86 8.68
CA GLU A 546 -12.62 -3.15 9.37
C GLU A 546 -11.21 -3.69 9.70
N LEU A 547 -10.18 -3.24 8.99
CA LEU A 547 -8.80 -3.62 9.27
C LEU A 547 -8.34 -3.17 10.67
N TRP A 548 -8.91 -2.08 11.19
CA TRP A 548 -8.54 -1.52 12.49
C TRP A 548 -9.70 -1.35 13.48
N ARG A 549 -10.98 -1.29 13.03
CA ARG A 549 -12.13 -1.07 13.95
C ARG A 549 -12.53 -2.30 14.72
N ASN A 550 -12.45 -3.46 14.10
CA ASN A 550 -12.89 -4.71 14.71
C ASN A 550 -11.81 -5.81 14.60
N PRO A 551 -10.77 -5.76 15.45
CA PRO A 551 -9.63 -6.68 15.38
C PRO A 551 -10.00 -8.13 15.74
N PHE A 552 -11.20 -8.35 16.29
CA PHE A 552 -11.55 -9.61 16.92
C PHE A 552 -12.48 -10.51 16.09
N ARG A 553 -13.12 -9.99 15.02
CA ARG A 553 -14.04 -10.79 14.21
C ARG A 553 -13.97 -10.46 12.73
N SER A 554 -13.70 -11.46 11.92
CA SER A 554 -14.11 -11.55 10.53
C SER A 554 -15.37 -12.40 10.42
N GLY A 555 -15.96 -12.53 9.24
CA GLY A 555 -17.08 -13.46 9.00
C GLY A 555 -16.80 -14.91 9.39
N ILE A 556 -15.53 -15.32 9.57
CA ILE A 556 -15.11 -16.69 9.90
C ILE A 556 -14.26 -16.82 11.16
N GLY A 557 -14.15 -15.79 11.98
CA GLY A 557 -13.39 -15.81 13.23
C GLY A 557 -12.72 -14.46 13.55
N ARG A 558 -11.75 -14.51 14.45
CA ARG A 558 -10.98 -13.32 14.85
C ARG A 558 -9.79 -13.17 13.94
N PHE A 559 -9.60 -12.01 13.30
CA PHE A 559 -8.46 -11.74 12.45
C PHE A 559 -7.12 -12.03 13.14
N GLY A 560 -6.93 -11.55 14.34
CA GLY A 560 -5.67 -11.69 15.07
C GLY A 560 -5.30 -13.13 15.49
N THR A 561 -6.16 -14.12 15.24
CA THR A 561 -5.89 -15.55 15.56
C THR A 561 -5.91 -16.45 14.31
N ARG A 562 -6.12 -15.88 13.12
CA ARG A 562 -6.25 -16.62 11.87
C ARG A 562 -4.96 -16.50 11.04
N THR A 563 -3.98 -17.35 11.35
CA THR A 563 -2.69 -17.44 10.63
C THR A 563 -2.87 -17.76 9.15
N ASP A 564 -3.84 -18.61 8.81
CA ASP A 564 -4.18 -18.98 7.43
C ASP A 564 -4.69 -17.78 6.60
N LEU A 565 -5.51 -16.92 7.19
CA LEU A 565 -5.97 -15.67 6.57
C LEU A 565 -4.84 -14.65 6.42
N ALA A 566 -4.01 -14.51 7.46
CA ALA A 566 -2.85 -13.64 7.42
C ALA A 566 -1.86 -14.07 6.33
N ALA A 567 -1.58 -15.37 6.23
CA ALA A 567 -0.74 -15.92 5.16
C ALA A 567 -1.33 -15.66 3.77
N LEU A 568 -2.66 -15.79 3.61
CA LEU A 568 -3.34 -15.47 2.36
C LEU A 568 -3.20 -13.99 1.99
N VAL A 569 -3.34 -13.07 2.95
CA VAL A 569 -3.12 -11.62 2.74
C VAL A 569 -1.68 -11.36 2.29
N VAL A 570 -0.71 -11.96 2.96
CA VAL A 570 0.72 -11.79 2.65
C VAL A 570 1.00 -12.30 1.24
N VAL A 571 0.55 -13.51 0.88
CA VAL A 571 0.75 -14.08 -0.46
C VAL A 571 0.07 -13.22 -1.53
N LEU A 572 -1.12 -12.68 -1.29
CA LEU A 572 -1.79 -11.79 -2.26
C LEU A 572 -1.10 -10.43 -2.40
N THR A 573 -0.50 -9.91 -1.32
CA THR A 573 0.24 -8.63 -1.36
C THR A 573 1.56 -8.79 -2.12
N PHE A 574 2.38 -9.77 -1.75
CA PHE A 574 3.64 -10.03 -2.42
C PHE A 574 3.42 -10.60 -3.83
N GLY A 575 2.34 -11.35 -4.04
CA GLY A 575 1.92 -11.83 -5.35
C GLY A 575 1.59 -10.72 -6.33
N ALA A 576 1.10 -9.56 -5.87
CA ALA A 576 0.91 -8.39 -6.72
C ALA A 576 2.24 -7.90 -7.30
N LEU A 577 3.23 -7.73 -6.43
CA LEU A 577 4.57 -7.29 -6.83
C LEU A 577 5.29 -8.34 -7.68
N THR A 578 5.23 -9.61 -7.31
CA THR A 578 5.85 -10.71 -8.06
C THR A 578 5.26 -10.84 -9.45
N ASN A 579 3.92 -10.77 -9.58
CA ASN A 579 3.25 -10.84 -10.88
C ASN A 579 3.60 -9.65 -11.78
N ALA A 580 3.64 -8.43 -11.21
CA ALA A 580 4.03 -7.24 -11.96
C ALA A 580 5.53 -7.25 -12.30
N ALA A 581 6.40 -7.63 -11.36
CA ALA A 581 7.85 -7.73 -11.58
C ALA A 581 8.24 -8.72 -12.68
N GLY A 582 7.53 -9.86 -12.78
CA GLY A 582 7.78 -10.84 -13.85
C GLY A 582 7.47 -10.36 -15.27
N MET A 583 6.98 -9.13 -15.43
CA MET A 583 6.66 -8.53 -16.73
C MET A 583 7.57 -7.35 -17.10
N VAL A 584 8.43 -6.88 -16.20
CA VAL A 584 9.31 -5.74 -16.49
C VAL A 584 10.65 -6.20 -17.03
N GLY A 585 11.17 -5.48 -18.05
CA GLY A 585 12.38 -5.83 -18.78
C GLY A 585 13.57 -6.19 -17.89
N PRO A 586 13.99 -5.35 -16.94
CA PRO A 586 15.14 -5.67 -16.09
C PRO A 586 15.02 -6.98 -15.30
N VAL A 587 13.82 -7.37 -14.86
CA VAL A 587 13.63 -8.65 -14.14
C VAL A 587 13.66 -9.83 -15.09
N VAL A 588 13.11 -9.67 -16.29
CA VAL A 588 13.18 -10.72 -17.34
C VAL A 588 14.63 -10.96 -17.75
N ASP A 589 15.40 -9.90 -17.96
CA ASP A 589 16.83 -9.98 -18.31
C ASP A 589 17.65 -10.68 -17.21
N GLU A 590 17.39 -10.38 -15.94
CA GLU A 590 18.05 -11.06 -14.80
C GLU A 590 17.65 -12.54 -14.71
N LEU A 591 16.41 -12.89 -15.01
CA LEU A 591 15.97 -14.29 -15.05
C LEU A 591 16.62 -15.06 -16.20
N ASP A 592 16.83 -14.44 -17.35
CA ASP A 592 17.54 -15.04 -18.48
C ASP A 592 19.05 -15.21 -18.17
N GLN A 593 19.68 -14.22 -17.52
CA GLN A 593 21.05 -14.36 -17.02
C GLN A 593 21.17 -15.49 -15.98
N LEU A 594 20.25 -15.55 -15.02
CA LEU A 594 20.19 -16.65 -14.05
C LEU A 594 20.05 -18.01 -14.73
N ARG A 595 19.22 -18.09 -15.76
CA ARG A 595 19.05 -19.32 -16.57
C ARG A 595 20.35 -19.74 -17.22
N THR A 596 21.05 -18.81 -17.88
CA THR A 596 22.36 -19.08 -18.50
C THR A 596 23.40 -19.50 -17.46
N TRP A 597 23.44 -18.83 -16.30
CA TRP A 597 24.35 -19.19 -15.20
C TRP A 597 24.09 -20.59 -14.65
N LEU A 598 22.85 -21.06 -14.63
CA LEU A 598 22.44 -22.38 -14.18
C LEU A 598 22.69 -23.49 -15.27
N GLY A 599 23.24 -23.15 -16.44
CA GLY A 599 23.45 -24.10 -17.51
C GLY A 599 22.23 -24.35 -18.40
N ASP A 600 21.42 -23.33 -18.61
CA ASP A 600 20.22 -23.30 -19.46
C ASP A 600 19.16 -24.38 -19.12
N PRO A 601 18.74 -24.52 -17.87
CA PRO A 601 17.65 -25.39 -17.52
C PRO A 601 16.34 -24.98 -18.23
N PRO A 602 15.33 -25.86 -18.30
CA PRO A 602 14.01 -25.49 -18.78
C PRO A 602 13.47 -24.25 -18.06
N ALA A 603 12.79 -23.34 -18.77
CA ALA A 603 12.33 -22.04 -18.24
C ALA A 603 11.48 -22.15 -16.96
N TRP A 604 10.74 -23.26 -16.78
CA TRP A 604 9.96 -23.47 -15.56
C TRP A 604 10.81 -23.50 -14.27
N VAL A 605 12.12 -23.84 -14.35
CA VAL A 605 13.02 -23.89 -13.19
C VAL A 605 13.26 -22.49 -12.66
N THR A 606 13.68 -21.55 -13.52
CA THR A 606 13.91 -20.14 -13.13
C THR A 606 12.63 -19.46 -12.71
N THR A 607 11.52 -19.71 -13.40
CA THR A 607 10.19 -19.21 -12.99
C THR A 607 9.77 -19.75 -11.63
N THR A 608 10.08 -21.03 -11.33
CA THR A 608 9.78 -21.59 -9.99
C THR A 608 10.63 -20.95 -8.92
N LEU A 609 11.93 -20.75 -9.16
CA LEU A 609 12.82 -20.07 -8.21
C LEU A 609 12.35 -18.63 -7.96
N PHE A 610 12.00 -17.90 -9.00
CA PHE A 610 11.44 -16.55 -8.90
C PHE A 610 10.15 -16.52 -8.08
N THR A 611 9.22 -17.43 -8.36
CA THR A 611 7.95 -17.52 -7.63
C THR A 611 8.15 -17.91 -6.17
N LEU A 612 9.04 -18.86 -5.87
CA LEU A 612 9.38 -19.22 -4.50
C LEU A 612 10.02 -18.06 -3.76
N LEU A 613 10.93 -17.33 -4.39
CA LEU A 613 11.52 -16.13 -3.82
C LEU A 613 10.44 -15.10 -3.50
N GLY A 614 9.57 -14.77 -4.47
CA GLY A 614 8.55 -13.72 -4.33
C GLY A 614 7.39 -14.06 -3.40
N LEU A 615 6.92 -15.32 -3.40
CA LEU A 615 5.74 -15.73 -2.62
C LEU A 615 6.05 -16.39 -1.27
N VAL A 616 7.29 -16.87 -1.07
CA VAL A 616 7.64 -17.62 0.15
C VAL A 616 8.81 -16.96 0.89
N VAL A 617 9.98 -16.84 0.26
CA VAL A 617 11.21 -16.41 0.93
C VAL A 617 11.13 -14.95 1.35
N LEU A 618 10.87 -14.03 0.42
CA LEU A 618 10.76 -12.60 0.72
C LEU A 618 9.64 -12.29 1.72
N PRO A 619 8.42 -12.83 1.56
CA PRO A 619 7.36 -12.62 2.54
C PRO A 619 7.71 -13.16 3.93
N ALA A 620 8.22 -14.39 4.04
CA ALA A 620 8.53 -15.01 5.31
C ALA A 620 9.64 -14.24 6.06
N THR A 621 10.69 -13.83 5.35
CA THR A 621 11.83 -13.11 5.93
C THR A 621 11.44 -11.69 6.33
N THR A 622 10.81 -10.92 5.44
CA THR A 622 10.50 -9.50 5.69
C THR A 622 9.39 -9.33 6.73
N VAL A 623 8.29 -10.08 6.63
CA VAL A 623 7.19 -10.07 7.61
C VAL A 623 7.66 -10.64 8.94
N GLY A 624 8.45 -11.73 8.94
CA GLY A 624 9.02 -12.32 10.14
C GLY A 624 9.97 -11.35 10.86
N LEU A 625 10.85 -10.67 10.11
CA LEU A 625 11.75 -9.66 10.64
C LEU A 625 10.99 -8.44 11.19
N ALA A 626 10.02 -7.92 10.43
CA ALA A 626 9.19 -6.81 10.88
C ALA A 626 8.44 -7.15 12.17
N ALA A 627 7.88 -8.36 12.30
CA ALA A 627 7.21 -8.82 13.50
C ALA A 627 8.18 -8.99 14.69
N ALA A 628 9.37 -9.56 14.46
CA ALA A 628 10.39 -9.74 15.49
C ALA A 628 10.91 -8.40 16.03
N LEU A 629 11.21 -7.45 15.14
CA LEU A 629 11.63 -6.09 15.51
C LEU A 629 10.49 -5.33 16.19
N SER A 630 9.26 -5.43 15.69
CA SER A 630 8.08 -4.84 16.28
C SER A 630 7.84 -5.31 17.71
N ARG A 631 8.03 -6.62 17.97
CA ARG A 631 7.95 -7.19 19.31
C ARG A 631 8.98 -6.56 20.27
N ARG A 632 10.22 -6.39 19.82
CA ARG A 632 11.31 -5.80 20.62
C ARG A 632 11.11 -4.31 20.85
N CYS A 633 10.87 -3.55 19.78
CA CYS A 633 10.78 -2.08 19.84
C CYS A 633 9.49 -1.61 20.53
N GLY A 634 8.36 -2.25 20.25
CA GLY A 634 7.05 -1.94 20.83
C GLY A 634 6.82 -2.59 22.21
N GLN A 635 7.62 -3.58 22.58
CA GLN A 635 7.40 -4.44 23.75
C GLN A 635 6.00 -5.08 23.71
N PHE A 636 5.58 -5.55 22.55
CA PHE A 636 4.26 -6.14 22.36
C PHE A 636 4.23 -7.57 22.91
N ALA A 637 3.06 -7.95 23.46
CA ALA A 637 2.81 -9.28 23.97
C ALA A 637 2.53 -10.28 22.81
N GLY A 638 2.90 -11.53 23.01
CA GLY A 638 2.68 -12.63 22.08
C GLY A 638 3.93 -13.10 21.36
N SER A 639 3.78 -14.13 20.55
CA SER A 639 4.84 -14.68 19.69
C SER A 639 5.07 -13.80 18.46
N VAL A 640 6.17 -14.04 17.73
CA VAL A 640 6.43 -13.39 16.43
C VAL A 640 5.31 -13.72 15.44
N VAL A 641 4.81 -14.96 15.45
CA VAL A 641 3.71 -15.41 14.59
C VAL A 641 2.40 -14.70 14.92
N ASP A 642 2.11 -14.47 16.20
CA ASP A 642 0.92 -13.73 16.62
C ASP A 642 0.96 -12.28 16.11
N LEU A 643 2.12 -11.63 16.21
CA LEU A 643 2.29 -10.27 15.73
C LEU A 643 2.24 -10.20 14.19
N ALA A 644 2.91 -11.12 13.50
CA ALA A 644 2.81 -11.25 12.05
C ALA A 644 1.34 -11.40 11.62
N THR A 645 0.58 -12.27 12.31
CA THR A 645 -0.84 -12.49 12.03
C THR A 645 -1.69 -11.23 12.23
N ARG A 646 -1.43 -10.46 13.29
CA ARG A 646 -2.19 -9.23 13.58
C ARG A 646 -1.89 -8.12 12.59
N PHE A 647 -0.61 -7.93 12.25
CA PHE A 647 -0.18 -6.83 11.39
C PHE A 647 -0.30 -7.12 9.89
N ALA A 648 -0.39 -8.38 9.46
CA ALA A 648 -0.53 -8.74 8.05
C ALA A 648 -1.68 -8.00 7.36
N TYR A 649 -2.77 -7.75 8.07
CA TYR A 649 -3.93 -7.04 7.52
C TYR A 649 -3.65 -5.56 7.18
N ALA A 650 -2.61 -4.97 7.74
CA ALA A 650 -2.15 -3.65 7.33
C ALA A 650 -1.59 -3.63 5.91
N LEU A 651 -1.20 -4.77 5.36
CA LEU A 651 -0.66 -4.89 4.00
C LEU A 651 -1.75 -4.97 2.91
N VAL A 652 -3.03 -5.20 3.29
CA VAL A 652 -4.13 -5.31 2.33
C VAL A 652 -4.24 -4.08 1.43
N PRO A 653 -4.23 -2.83 1.94
CA PRO A 653 -4.40 -1.66 1.07
C PRO A 653 -3.26 -1.47 0.07
N ILE A 654 -2.00 -1.67 0.48
CA ILE A 654 -0.87 -1.54 -0.47
C ILE A 654 -0.92 -2.65 -1.52
N GLY A 655 -1.23 -3.89 -1.12
CA GLY A 655 -1.41 -4.99 -2.07
C GLY A 655 -2.54 -4.71 -3.06
N PHE A 656 -3.66 -4.17 -2.58
CA PHE A 656 -4.76 -3.76 -3.46
C PHE A 656 -4.37 -2.64 -4.41
N GLY A 657 -3.64 -1.62 -3.92
CA GLY A 657 -3.14 -0.51 -4.75
C GLY A 657 -2.26 -1.01 -5.89
N VAL A 658 -1.35 -1.96 -5.63
CA VAL A 658 -0.48 -2.55 -6.66
C VAL A 658 -1.29 -3.38 -7.67
N TRP A 659 -2.25 -4.21 -7.23
CA TRP A 659 -3.15 -4.93 -8.14
C TRP A 659 -3.98 -3.97 -8.99
N LEU A 660 -4.46 -2.88 -8.40
CA LEU A 660 -5.26 -1.88 -9.08
C LEU A 660 -4.43 -1.14 -10.15
N SER A 661 -3.21 -0.70 -9.83
CA SER A 661 -2.28 -0.10 -10.78
C SER A 661 -2.02 -1.05 -11.95
N HIS A 662 -1.54 -2.24 -11.66
CA HIS A 662 -1.12 -3.21 -12.67
C HIS A 662 -2.26 -3.68 -13.59
N TYR A 663 -3.44 -4.04 -13.05
CA TYR A 663 -4.55 -4.51 -13.88
C TYR A 663 -5.27 -3.38 -14.60
N SER A 664 -5.29 -2.15 -14.03
CA SER A 664 -5.80 -0.98 -14.74
C SER A 664 -4.92 -0.62 -15.92
N PHE A 665 -3.60 -0.74 -15.81
CA PHE A 665 -2.66 -0.55 -16.92
C PHE A 665 -3.05 -1.45 -18.10
N HIS A 666 -3.09 -2.76 -17.90
CA HIS A 666 -3.43 -3.70 -18.98
C HIS A 666 -4.82 -3.45 -19.56
N PHE A 667 -5.81 -3.13 -18.73
CA PHE A 667 -7.16 -2.85 -19.18
C PHE A 667 -7.23 -1.57 -20.00
N LEU A 668 -6.65 -0.48 -19.51
CA LEU A 668 -6.74 0.83 -20.16
C LEU A 668 -5.89 0.94 -21.44
N THR A 669 -4.79 0.20 -21.51
CA THR A 669 -3.94 0.14 -22.72
C THR A 669 -4.49 -0.78 -23.81
N SER A 670 -5.32 -1.77 -23.44
CA SER A 670 -5.72 -2.84 -24.37
C SER A 670 -7.25 -3.08 -24.42
N TRP A 671 -8.06 -2.13 -23.93
CA TRP A 671 -9.54 -2.29 -23.87
C TRP A 671 -10.19 -2.46 -25.26
N GLU A 672 -9.59 -1.88 -26.29
CA GLU A 672 -10.09 -1.96 -27.67
C GLU A 672 -9.96 -3.37 -28.27
N THR A 673 -9.09 -4.23 -27.71
CA THR A 673 -8.82 -5.57 -28.27
C THR A 673 -10.01 -6.53 -28.21
N ALA A 674 -11.02 -6.25 -27.36
CA ALA A 674 -12.24 -7.05 -27.31
C ALA A 674 -13.03 -7.00 -28.62
N LEU A 675 -13.06 -5.84 -29.28
CA LEU A 675 -13.87 -5.64 -30.49
C LEU A 675 -13.37 -6.49 -31.65
N PRO A 676 -12.10 -6.41 -32.11
CA PRO A 676 -11.64 -7.23 -33.22
C PRO A 676 -11.63 -8.74 -32.91
N ALA A 677 -11.36 -9.14 -31.66
CA ALA A 677 -11.47 -10.54 -31.27
C ALA A 677 -12.92 -11.06 -31.37
N THR A 678 -13.90 -10.22 -30.98
CA THR A 678 -15.31 -10.56 -31.10
C THR A 678 -15.77 -10.60 -32.57
N GLN A 679 -15.37 -9.62 -33.40
CA GLN A 679 -15.67 -9.60 -34.83
C GLN A 679 -15.13 -10.86 -35.51
N ARG A 680 -13.87 -11.22 -35.23
CA ARG A 680 -13.28 -12.45 -35.79
C ARG A 680 -14.04 -13.70 -35.31
N ALA A 681 -14.38 -13.82 -34.03
CA ALA A 681 -15.13 -14.97 -33.50
C ALA A 681 -16.52 -15.09 -34.15
N LEU A 682 -17.19 -13.97 -34.45
CA LEU A 682 -18.48 -13.96 -35.16
C LEU A 682 -18.31 -14.34 -36.63
N GLN A 683 -17.24 -13.90 -37.30
CA GLN A 683 -16.95 -14.29 -38.69
C GLN A 683 -16.70 -15.79 -38.81
N ASP A 684 -15.99 -16.41 -37.88
CA ASP A 684 -15.78 -17.86 -37.83
C ASP A 684 -17.12 -18.63 -37.68
N LEU A 685 -18.14 -18.01 -37.12
CA LEU A 685 -19.52 -18.52 -37.04
C LEU A 685 -20.40 -18.14 -38.24
N GLY A 686 -19.85 -17.48 -39.24
CA GLY A 686 -20.57 -17.05 -40.46
C GLY A 686 -21.30 -15.71 -40.36
N TYR A 687 -21.09 -14.93 -39.28
CA TYR A 687 -21.72 -13.62 -39.10
C TYR A 687 -20.74 -12.49 -39.42
N THR A 688 -21.08 -11.60 -40.35
CA THR A 688 -20.25 -10.43 -40.74
C THR A 688 -20.70 -9.15 -40.04
N PHE A 689 -20.95 -9.20 -38.76
CA PHE A 689 -21.39 -8.03 -38.00
C PHE A 689 -20.20 -7.11 -37.65
N GLY A 690 -20.34 -5.82 -37.94
CA GLY A 690 -19.39 -4.80 -37.52
C GLY A 690 -18.15 -4.60 -38.39
N GLY A 691 -18.12 -5.19 -39.62
CA GLY A 691 -17.02 -5.01 -40.60
C GLY A 691 -15.81 -5.94 -40.34
N GLU A 692 -14.74 -5.72 -41.11
CA GLU A 692 -13.49 -6.47 -40.98
C GLU A 692 -12.76 -6.17 -39.66
N PRO A 693 -12.25 -7.22 -38.96
CA PRO A 693 -11.51 -7.01 -37.70
C PRO A 693 -10.22 -6.22 -37.97
N ARG A 694 -10.13 -5.05 -37.37
CA ARG A 694 -8.93 -4.22 -37.40
C ARG A 694 -8.11 -4.43 -36.14
N TYR A 695 -6.99 -5.16 -36.27
CA TYR A 695 -6.08 -5.49 -35.18
C TYR A 695 -5.05 -4.39 -34.91
N GLN A 696 -5.39 -3.12 -35.13
CA GLN A 696 -4.54 -2.01 -34.69
C GLN A 696 -4.48 -2.00 -33.18
N CYS A 697 -3.33 -2.35 -32.66
CA CYS A 697 -3.11 -2.45 -31.24
C CYS A 697 -3.16 -1.06 -30.58
N ALA A 698 -4.10 -0.85 -29.67
CA ALA A 698 -4.13 0.36 -28.85
C ALA A 698 -2.92 0.46 -27.91
N CYS A 699 -2.28 -0.67 -27.61
CA CYS A 699 -1.05 -0.72 -26.82
C CYS A 699 0.16 -0.06 -27.50
N CYS A 700 0.10 0.16 -28.80
CA CYS A 700 1.14 0.88 -29.57
C CYS A 700 0.86 2.41 -29.64
N ARG A 701 -0.26 2.87 -29.10
CA ARG A 701 -0.47 4.32 -28.92
C ARG A 701 0.31 4.77 -27.69
N PRO A 702 1.09 5.88 -27.78
CA PRO A 702 1.69 6.46 -26.61
C PRO A 702 0.58 6.77 -25.60
N VAL A 703 0.54 5.99 -24.54
CA VAL A 703 -0.40 6.23 -23.45
C VAL A 703 0.07 7.52 -22.78
N GLY A 704 -0.79 8.52 -22.72
CA GLY A 704 -0.42 9.80 -22.13
C GLY A 704 0.04 9.65 -20.69
N ASP A 705 0.89 10.54 -20.20
CA ASP A 705 1.44 10.61 -18.84
C ASP A 705 0.41 10.47 -17.71
N TRP A 706 -0.88 10.66 -18.04
CA TRP A 706 -1.98 10.52 -17.10
C TRP A 706 -2.13 9.09 -16.53
N LEU A 707 -1.76 8.05 -17.30
CA LEU A 707 -1.89 6.67 -16.85
C LEU A 707 -0.89 6.37 -15.74
N VAL A 708 0.37 6.73 -15.92
CA VAL A 708 1.40 6.61 -14.88
C VAL A 708 0.99 7.37 -13.61
N ARG A 709 0.41 8.57 -13.77
CA ARG A 709 -0.11 9.34 -12.61
C ARG A 709 -1.24 8.63 -11.90
N LEU A 710 -2.13 7.97 -12.65
CA LEU A 710 -3.23 7.19 -12.08
C LEU A 710 -2.71 5.96 -11.32
N GLU A 711 -1.74 5.25 -11.88
CA GLU A 711 -1.11 4.09 -11.25
C GLU A 711 -0.41 4.48 -9.94
N LEU A 712 0.34 5.58 -9.95
CA LEU A 712 0.97 6.14 -8.76
C LEU A 712 -0.06 6.56 -7.72
N LEU A 713 -1.16 7.21 -8.13
CA LEU A 713 -2.25 7.57 -7.22
C LEU A 713 -2.83 6.35 -6.50
N PHE A 714 -2.99 5.22 -7.19
CA PHE A 714 -3.48 3.99 -6.59
C PHE A 714 -2.46 3.39 -5.60
N ALA A 715 -1.18 3.40 -5.95
CA ALA A 715 -0.11 2.97 -5.07
C ALA A 715 0.00 3.87 -3.82
N ASP A 716 -0.07 5.19 -3.97
CA ASP A 716 -0.05 6.19 -2.89
C ASP A 716 -1.22 6.00 -1.93
N ALA A 717 -2.44 5.85 -2.47
CA ALA A 717 -3.62 5.62 -1.65
C ALA A 717 -3.51 4.31 -0.85
N GLY A 718 -3.00 3.24 -1.47
CA GLY A 718 -2.72 1.98 -0.81
C GLY A 718 -1.66 2.10 0.28
N PHE A 719 -0.57 2.80 -0.01
CA PHE A 719 0.51 3.09 0.92
C PHE A 719 0.02 3.85 2.17
N LEU A 720 -0.66 4.96 1.98
CA LEU A 720 -1.17 5.79 3.08
C LEU A 720 -2.17 5.04 3.95
N LEU A 721 -3.09 4.30 3.34
CA LEU A 721 -4.08 3.51 4.08
C LEU A 721 -3.43 2.34 4.82
N SER A 722 -2.37 1.73 4.27
CA SER A 722 -1.58 0.68 4.94
C SER A 722 -0.83 1.21 6.16
N LEU A 723 -0.18 2.37 6.05
CA LEU A 723 0.44 3.04 7.19
C LEU A 723 -0.57 3.35 8.27
N TYR A 724 -1.72 3.89 7.89
CA TYR A 724 -2.80 4.19 8.82
C TYR A 724 -3.30 2.94 9.55
N ALA A 725 -3.63 1.88 8.80
CA ALA A 725 -4.12 0.63 9.37
C ALA A 725 -3.08 0.00 10.32
N GLY A 726 -1.81 -0.06 9.91
CA GLY A 726 -0.72 -0.60 10.72
C GLY A 726 -0.50 0.17 12.02
N TYR A 727 -0.50 1.50 11.95
CA TYR A 727 -0.39 2.32 13.15
C TYR A 727 -1.60 2.14 14.11
N ARG A 728 -2.82 2.02 13.56
CA ARG A 728 -4.02 1.76 14.36
C ARG A 728 -4.00 0.38 15.04
N ILE A 729 -3.42 -0.64 14.37
CA ILE A 729 -3.18 -1.94 14.99
C ILE A 729 -2.16 -1.78 16.12
N ALA A 730 -1.03 -1.11 15.89
CA ALA A 730 0.00 -0.88 16.90
C ALA A 730 -0.50 -0.12 18.13
N GLN A 731 -1.39 0.87 17.94
CA GLN A 731 -2.02 1.61 19.04
C GLN A 731 -2.83 0.72 20.00
N ARG A 732 -3.37 -0.39 19.51
CA ARG A 732 -4.14 -1.34 20.33
C ARG A 732 -3.25 -2.32 21.07
N GLU A 733 -2.07 -2.61 20.51
CA GLU A 733 -1.10 -3.52 21.12
C GLU A 733 -0.24 -2.82 22.20
N ALA A 734 -0.21 -1.49 22.24
CA ALA A 734 0.64 -0.72 23.13
C ALA A 734 -0.15 0.08 24.16
N ALA A 735 0.31 0.03 25.41
CA ALA A 735 -0.25 0.87 26.49
C ALA A 735 0.12 2.37 26.35
N ARG A 736 1.19 2.70 25.59
CA ARG A 736 1.70 4.07 25.42
C ARG A 736 1.90 4.41 23.95
N PRO A 737 1.56 5.64 23.50
CA PRO A 737 1.73 6.06 22.11
C PRO A 737 3.16 5.94 21.58
N SER A 738 4.18 6.18 22.42
CA SER A 738 5.57 6.05 22.02
C SER A 738 5.97 4.61 21.72
N ARG A 739 5.44 3.63 22.47
CA ARG A 739 5.65 2.20 22.20
C ARG A 739 4.87 1.75 20.95
N ALA A 740 3.67 2.29 20.74
CA ALA A 740 2.92 2.04 19.51
C ALA A 740 3.73 2.49 18.29
N LEU A 741 4.30 3.70 18.33
CA LEU A 741 5.12 4.21 17.23
C LEU A 741 6.39 3.37 17.02
N ALA A 742 7.11 3.06 18.10
CA ALA A 742 8.32 2.24 18.03
C ALA A 742 8.06 0.81 17.51
N GLY A 743 6.93 0.21 17.93
CA GLY A 743 6.53 -1.11 17.44
C GLY A 743 5.97 -1.09 16.03
N PHE A 744 5.42 0.03 15.57
CA PHE A 744 4.96 0.21 14.20
C PHE A 744 6.10 0.46 13.20
N ALA A 745 7.19 1.09 13.62
CA ALA A 745 8.28 1.51 12.73
C ALA A 745 8.81 0.39 11.79
N PRO A 746 9.03 -0.86 12.23
CA PRO A 746 9.44 -1.94 11.33
C PRO A 746 8.40 -2.26 10.25
N TRP A 747 7.11 -2.17 10.57
CA TRP A 747 6.03 -2.36 9.61
C TRP A 747 5.91 -1.19 8.64
N ALA A 748 6.12 0.04 9.12
CA ALA A 748 6.18 1.22 8.27
C ALA A 748 7.30 1.11 7.25
N LEU A 749 8.48 0.61 7.67
CA LEU A 749 9.60 0.35 6.78
C LEU A 749 9.27 -0.72 5.73
N LEU A 750 8.66 -1.83 6.15
CA LEU A 750 8.21 -2.87 5.20
C LEU A 750 7.21 -2.31 4.18
N ILE A 751 6.20 -1.57 4.63
CA ILE A 751 5.20 -0.95 3.74
C ILE A 751 5.88 0.03 2.78
N LEU A 752 6.87 0.82 3.25
CA LEU A 752 7.66 1.70 2.42
C LEU A 752 8.49 0.95 1.37
N MET A 753 9.11 -0.17 1.74
CA MET A 753 9.88 -1.00 0.80
C MET A 753 8.97 -1.58 -0.29
N LEU A 754 7.77 -2.08 0.06
CA LEU A 754 6.79 -2.57 -0.89
C LEU A 754 6.29 -1.46 -1.82
N PHE A 755 6.07 -0.26 -1.29
CA PHE A 755 5.70 0.92 -2.06
C PHE A 755 6.81 1.33 -3.02
N ALA A 756 8.05 1.40 -2.56
CA ALA A 756 9.21 1.74 -3.41
C ALA A 756 9.39 0.72 -4.55
N ALA A 757 9.21 -0.58 -4.26
CA ALA A 757 9.22 -1.63 -5.27
C ALA A 757 8.09 -1.45 -6.30
N ALA A 758 6.88 -1.12 -5.86
CA ALA A 758 5.74 -0.86 -6.73
C ALA A 758 6.00 0.34 -7.66
N VAL A 759 6.51 1.44 -7.11
CA VAL A 759 6.87 2.63 -7.89
C VAL A 759 7.98 2.32 -8.89
N TRP A 760 9.02 1.59 -8.46
CA TRP A 760 10.08 1.16 -9.37
C TRP A 760 9.53 0.34 -10.55
N ILE A 761 8.62 -0.61 -10.30
CA ILE A 761 7.97 -1.42 -11.34
C ILE A 761 7.21 -0.54 -12.35
N VAL A 762 6.44 0.45 -11.88
CA VAL A 762 5.65 1.34 -12.74
C VAL A 762 6.52 2.11 -13.74
N PHE A 763 7.75 2.45 -13.36
CA PHE A 763 8.69 3.17 -14.23
C PHE A 763 9.54 2.28 -15.14
N GLN A 764 9.42 0.93 -15.05
CA GLN A 764 10.17 0.04 -15.94
C GLN A 764 9.43 -0.23 -17.24
N PRO A 765 10.15 -0.48 -18.34
CA PRO A 765 9.54 -0.97 -19.57
C PRO A 765 8.87 -2.31 -19.32
N MET A 766 7.58 -2.41 -19.61
CA MET A 766 6.76 -3.59 -19.32
C MET A 766 6.49 -4.37 -20.62
N GLN A 767 6.68 -5.67 -20.59
CA GLN A 767 6.30 -6.56 -21.69
C GLN A 767 4.76 -6.61 -21.80
N MET A 768 4.25 -6.27 -22.97
CA MET A 768 2.82 -6.28 -23.24
C MET A 768 2.38 -7.71 -23.60
N ARG A 769 1.75 -8.38 -22.63
CA ARG A 769 1.24 -9.75 -22.78
C ARG A 769 -0.10 -9.76 -23.51
N GLY A 770 -0.27 -10.69 -24.45
CA GLY A 770 -1.51 -10.82 -25.23
C GLY A 770 -1.63 -9.84 -26.40
N THR A 771 -0.53 -9.23 -26.83
CA THR A 771 -0.45 -8.37 -28.02
C THR A 771 0.29 -9.09 -29.15
N LEU A 772 0.05 -8.69 -30.41
CA LEU A 772 0.77 -9.25 -31.54
C LEU A 772 2.24 -8.84 -31.47
N PRO A 773 3.21 -9.77 -31.57
CA PRO A 773 4.60 -9.42 -31.74
C PRO A 773 4.78 -8.77 -33.12
N GLY A 774 5.20 -7.53 -33.20
CA GLY A 774 5.53 -6.88 -34.47
C GLY A 774 5.05 -5.47 -34.68
N GLY A 775 4.89 -4.68 -33.63
CA GLY A 775 4.69 -3.24 -33.69
C GLY A 775 5.71 -2.53 -32.82
N GLY A 776 7.00 -2.68 -33.17
CA GLY A 776 8.08 -1.87 -32.61
C GLY A 776 8.32 -0.66 -33.49
#